data_1f3dc0dde333ce8d998d75dd196effba
#
_entry.id   1f3dc0dde333ce8d998d75dd196effba
#
_cell.length_a   1.000
_cell.length_b   1.000
_cell.length_c   1.000
_cell.angle_alpha   90.00
_cell.angle_beta   90.00
_cell.angle_gamma   90.00
#
_symmetry.space_group_name_H-M   'P 1'
#
loop_
_entity.id
_entity.type
_entity.pdbx_description
1 polymer ?
#
loop_
_entity_poly.entity_id
_entity_poly.type
_entity_poly.pdbx_seq_one_letter_code
_entity_poly.pdbx_strand_id
1 'polypeptide(L)'
;MTTEDSTDEDGSGRKTDTHDSVNQSAVASGDSGQSVAEVDQVESDSRWVDPDRIRSLKYGFLILLGVVSTAYHLWFTQQFPFEQDQHKIAHLGLMLVGAAVLAYEPEPETRRERLGNYATLFEGALSAVVAVYLFTAFERVVYEQLGIYTDLDLFMGLLIILLLLDVCRRVYGPMLSLVGVVGLVYALYGPYFPGILNHNGVTAERLVQGLTVEFGSGVFGVIVEVSGTFIIIFMILAGLLEAYGALEYFVQVGTLIGRRVRSGLAQMTTVASMGMGSVNGSAAANAATTGAFTIPLLKRHGLDSDTAASFESVASSGGQIMPPIMGAAAFIMAEITGTSYLRIIVVGFLPAMLFYGSVAVGVHLTTIREGLTSEVDEEDLEDVDTVEQERTEAVHSIFGRTTSAVSFGQISVRNLVVEGLALWVPLAVLLYTLVVLLYDPLYAGFLSIMSVFPAAFVQGIAFREGYGVYDFLVDTLDGLGRGLENAAPIAVSLGVMNIFVGVLNLTGFTQVFASSLVDLSGGVLALLLVFAMIAALLFGLGMPTVAAYITAVLLIAPALTEAGIELLAAHFFVFYFAILSALTPPVAIACLVAARVADGNFWRTAKKSLVLAAPLFVLPYIFVVNDSLLFWSFPTTPIAFVVVATGMVGLATALVNYLSGPLRIPSRVGLLFAATAAVFAPLAPMTSVVQIAAVLTTIALLVLEAKYVPEGGSGQPERASVDD
;
A
#
# COMPACT_ATOMS: atom_id res chain seq x y z
N MET A 1 -49.21 46.21 37.00
CA MET A 1 -50.46 45.63 37.47
C MET A 1 -50.05 44.26 37.96
N THR A 2 -49.75 44.27 39.19
CA THR A 2 -50.43 43.64 40.34
C THR A 2 -50.19 42.14 40.30
N THR A 3 -49.34 41.69 41.16
CA THR A 3 -49.41 41.42 42.63
C THR A 3 -49.41 39.91 42.82
N GLU A 4 -48.41 39.42 43.54
CA GLU A 4 -48.56 38.94 44.95
C GLU A 4 -49.29 37.61 45.05
N ASP A 5 -48.99 36.63 45.86
CA ASP A 5 -48.16 36.58 47.06
C ASP A 5 -48.31 35.14 47.61
N SER A 6 -47.33 34.70 48.30
CA SER A 6 -47.25 34.13 49.63
C SER A 6 -47.70 32.69 49.88
N THR A 7 -46.85 32.05 50.52
CA THR A 7 -46.73 31.52 51.91
C THR A 7 -47.31 30.12 52.06
N ASP A 8 -46.64 29.30 52.71
CA ASP A 8 -46.04 28.96 53.98
C ASP A 8 -46.32 27.52 54.42
N GLU A 9 -45.34 27.00 55.12
CA GLU A 9 -45.46 26.14 56.34
C GLU A 9 -45.89 24.66 56.11
N ASP A 10 -45.49 23.68 56.86
CA ASP A 10 -44.52 23.48 57.95
C ASP A 10 -44.51 21.98 58.29
N GLY A 11 -43.55 21.53 59.06
CA GLY A 11 -43.73 20.42 59.99
C GLY A 11 -42.98 19.12 59.74
N SER A 12 -41.81 19.00 60.23
CA SER A 12 -41.37 18.54 61.53
C SER A 12 -41.33 17.04 61.80
N GLY A 13 -40.25 16.61 62.37
CA GLY A 13 -40.14 15.49 63.29
C GLY A 13 -38.98 14.52 63.02
N ARG A 14 -37.79 14.76 63.54
CA ARG A 14 -37.24 14.37 64.87
C ARG A 14 -37.21 12.88 65.13
N LYS A 15 -36.00 12.40 65.29
CA LYS A 15 -35.18 11.93 66.47
C LYS A 15 -34.90 10.43 66.32
N THR A 16 -33.81 9.83 66.76
CA THR A 16 -32.81 10.00 67.84
C THR A 16 -31.70 9.01 67.63
N ASP A 17 -30.44 9.40 67.80
CA ASP A 17 -29.49 9.03 68.87
C ASP A 17 -29.46 7.56 69.30
N THR A 18 -28.23 6.97 69.37
CA THR A 18 -27.31 6.95 70.50
C THR A 18 -26.12 6.10 70.21
N HIS A 19 -24.87 6.56 70.43
CA HIS A 19 -23.92 6.19 71.48
C HIS A 19 -23.62 4.69 71.69
N ASP A 20 -22.38 4.22 71.72
CA ASP A 20 -21.27 4.44 72.64
C ASP A 20 -20.00 3.78 72.10
N SER A 21 -18.83 4.33 71.98
CA SER A 21 -17.75 4.56 72.91
C SER A 21 -16.98 3.33 73.44
N VAL A 22 -15.63 3.50 73.40
CA VAL A 22 -14.62 2.97 74.36
C VAL A 22 -14.12 1.56 74.03
N ASN A 23 -12.84 1.25 73.79
CA ASN A 23 -11.68 1.61 74.61
C ASN A 23 -10.36 1.23 73.94
N GLN A 24 -9.33 1.91 74.31
CA GLN A 24 -7.90 1.75 74.08
C GLN A 24 -7.33 0.39 74.54
N SER A 25 -6.36 -0.13 73.81
CA SER A 25 -5.11 -0.51 74.47
C SER A 25 -3.98 -0.66 73.40
N ALA A 26 -2.95 0.05 73.65
CA ALA A 26 -1.67 0.01 72.96
C ALA A 26 -0.90 -1.26 73.22
N VAL A 27 -0.26 -1.83 72.21
CA VAL A 27 1.11 -2.40 72.35
C VAL A 27 1.83 -2.21 71.02
N ALA A 28 3.04 -1.68 71.12
CA ALA A 28 4.02 -1.44 70.10
C ALA A 28 4.54 -2.73 69.44
N SER A 29 4.80 -2.68 68.13
CA SER A 29 6.15 -2.96 67.58
C SER A 29 6.09 -3.18 66.07
N GLY A 30 7.05 -2.59 65.35
CA GLY A 30 7.59 -3.14 64.12
C GLY A 30 7.21 -2.43 62.83
N ASP A 31 7.91 -1.40 62.57
CA ASP A 31 8.43 -0.87 61.33
C ASP A 31 8.43 -1.91 60.15
N SER A 32 7.51 -1.82 59.21
CA SER A 32 7.57 -2.47 57.88
C SER A 32 6.60 -1.87 56.85
N GLY A 33 6.28 -0.56 56.99
CA GLY A 33 5.36 0.17 56.10
C GLY A 33 6.02 1.08 55.05
N GLN A 34 7.35 1.06 54.91
CA GLN A 34 8.08 1.96 54.00
C GLN A 34 8.70 1.29 52.73
N SER A 35 8.53 -0.03 52.54
CA SER A 35 9.28 -0.69 51.45
C SER A 35 8.50 -0.93 50.14
N VAL A 36 7.18 -0.70 50.11
CA VAL A 36 6.39 -0.97 48.86
C VAL A 36 6.20 0.31 48.04
N ALA A 37 6.06 1.48 48.71
CA ALA A 37 5.92 2.75 47.97
C ALA A 37 7.27 3.28 47.43
N GLU A 38 8.40 2.92 48.06
CA GLU A 38 9.74 3.29 47.56
C GLU A 38 10.20 2.37 46.41
N VAL A 39 9.70 1.13 46.29
CA VAL A 39 10.05 0.24 45.17
C VAL A 39 9.33 0.64 43.89
N ASP A 40 8.09 1.12 43.97
CA ASP A 40 7.36 1.63 42.80
C ASP A 40 7.88 3.01 42.34
N GLN A 41 8.42 3.86 43.25
CA GLN A 41 9.05 5.11 42.85
C GLN A 41 10.47 4.92 42.30
N VAL A 42 11.19 3.86 42.67
CA VAL A 42 12.52 3.58 42.11
C VAL A 42 12.43 2.94 40.71
N GLU A 43 11.32 2.27 40.35
CA GLU A 43 11.12 1.77 38.97
C GLU A 43 10.68 2.91 38.01
N SER A 44 10.05 3.97 38.48
CA SER A 44 9.63 5.11 37.63
C SER A 44 10.79 6.09 37.32
N ASP A 45 11.84 6.10 38.12
CA ASP A 45 12.98 7.04 37.95
C ASP A 45 14.13 6.48 37.08
N SER A 46 13.97 5.28 36.51
CA SER A 46 14.99 4.67 35.65
C SER A 46 14.81 4.95 34.13
N ARG A 47 13.92 5.84 33.73
CA ARG A 47 13.85 6.35 32.36
C ARG A 47 14.92 7.43 32.14
N TRP A 48 16.14 7.00 31.85
CA TRP A 48 17.30 7.86 31.58
C TRP A 48 17.16 8.75 30.35
N VAL A 49 16.17 8.51 29.50
CA VAL A 49 15.90 9.31 28.29
C VAL A 49 14.39 9.46 28.10
N ASP A 50 13.97 10.70 27.89
CA ASP A 50 12.60 11.06 27.55
C ASP A 50 12.18 10.41 26.21
N PRO A 51 11.04 9.67 26.15
CA PRO A 51 10.55 9.04 24.93
C PRO A 51 10.39 10.04 23.77
N ASP A 52 9.91 11.24 24.03
CA ASP A 52 9.73 12.28 23.02
C ASP A 52 11.06 12.73 22.41
N ARG A 53 12.12 12.77 23.24
CA ARG A 53 13.46 13.05 22.75
C ARG A 53 14.02 11.93 21.89
N ILE A 54 13.74 10.66 22.23
CA ILE A 54 14.16 9.52 21.42
C ILE A 54 13.40 9.54 20.07
N ARG A 55 12.11 9.82 20.10
CA ARG A 55 11.27 9.95 18.90
C ARG A 55 11.81 11.07 18.00
N SER A 56 12.10 12.24 18.55
CA SER A 56 12.69 13.34 17.81
C SER A 56 14.05 13.01 17.22
N LEU A 57 14.90 12.28 17.94
CA LEU A 57 16.20 11.82 17.43
C LEU A 57 16.04 10.82 16.27
N LYS A 58 15.08 9.88 16.36
CA LYS A 58 14.75 8.93 15.30
C LYS A 58 14.36 9.67 14.00
N TYR A 59 13.37 10.57 14.09
CA TYR A 59 12.92 11.35 12.93
C TYR A 59 14.01 12.30 12.41
N GLY A 60 14.76 12.96 13.28
CA GLY A 60 15.90 13.79 12.89
C GLY A 60 16.97 13.01 12.12
N PHE A 61 17.26 11.79 12.52
CA PHE A 61 18.19 10.92 11.81
C PHE A 61 17.62 10.44 10.46
N LEU A 62 16.33 10.10 10.41
CA LEU A 62 15.65 9.74 9.13
C LEU A 62 15.65 10.90 8.15
N ILE A 63 15.40 12.12 8.61
CA ILE A 63 15.49 13.33 7.79
C ILE A 63 16.92 13.51 7.25
N LEU A 64 17.94 13.43 8.13
CA LEU A 64 19.33 13.54 7.71
C LEU A 64 19.70 12.50 6.67
N LEU A 65 19.33 11.23 6.90
CA LEU A 65 19.60 10.14 5.99
C LEU A 65 18.80 10.29 4.68
N GLY A 66 17.58 10.82 4.74
CA GLY A 66 16.75 11.17 3.58
C GLY A 66 17.41 12.25 2.70
N VAL A 67 17.97 13.30 3.33
CA VAL A 67 18.75 14.33 2.61
C VAL A 67 19.98 13.73 1.94
N VAL A 68 20.77 12.92 2.67
CA VAL A 68 21.96 12.26 2.14
C VAL A 68 21.61 11.32 0.98
N SER A 69 20.58 10.49 1.18
CA SER A 69 20.09 9.57 0.15
C SER A 69 19.60 10.31 -1.09
N THR A 70 18.81 11.36 -0.92
CA THR A 70 18.32 12.17 -2.04
C THR A 70 19.47 12.84 -2.80
N ALA A 71 20.38 13.49 -2.09
CA ALA A 71 21.55 14.12 -2.73
C ALA A 71 22.39 13.13 -3.52
N TYR A 72 22.62 11.94 -2.94
CA TYR A 72 23.36 10.86 -3.60
C TYR A 72 22.66 10.37 -4.88
N HIS A 73 21.35 10.04 -4.81
CA HIS A 73 20.65 9.49 -5.96
C HIS A 73 20.42 10.53 -7.06
N LEU A 74 20.12 11.78 -6.72
CA LEU A 74 20.02 12.86 -7.71
C LEU A 74 21.37 13.14 -8.37
N TRP A 75 22.48 13.09 -7.61
CA TRP A 75 23.82 13.20 -8.18
C TRP A 75 24.13 12.02 -9.11
N PHE A 76 23.80 10.78 -8.70
CA PHE A 76 23.99 9.61 -9.54
C PHE A 76 23.22 9.73 -10.86
N THR A 77 21.94 10.15 -10.81
CA THR A 77 21.09 10.35 -11.99
C THR A 77 21.70 11.30 -13.03
N GLN A 78 22.50 12.29 -12.59
CA GLN A 78 23.04 13.31 -13.49
C GLN A 78 24.44 12.98 -13.99
N GLN A 79 25.27 12.32 -13.21
CA GLN A 79 26.70 12.18 -13.48
C GLN A 79 27.17 10.75 -13.71
N PHE A 80 26.39 9.74 -13.29
CA PHE A 80 26.78 8.34 -13.31
C PHE A 80 28.22 8.13 -12.82
N PRO A 81 28.57 8.59 -11.60
CA PRO A 81 29.95 8.65 -11.12
C PRO A 81 30.54 7.28 -10.82
N PHE A 82 29.72 6.24 -10.70
CA PHE A 82 30.08 4.86 -10.40
C PHE A 82 29.42 3.91 -11.38
N GLU A 83 29.90 2.68 -11.41
CA GLU A 83 29.23 1.63 -12.15
C GLU A 83 27.89 1.27 -11.51
N GLN A 84 26.99 0.72 -12.33
CA GLN A 84 25.64 0.36 -11.91
C GLN A 84 25.65 -0.61 -10.72
N ASP A 85 26.56 -1.59 -10.72
CA ASP A 85 26.67 -2.55 -9.62
C ASP A 85 27.19 -1.91 -8.32
N GLN A 86 28.14 -0.97 -8.40
CA GLN A 86 28.57 -0.18 -7.24
C GLN A 86 27.42 0.68 -6.69
N HIS A 87 26.62 1.27 -7.58
CA HIS A 87 25.45 2.03 -7.19
C HIS A 87 24.42 1.17 -6.44
N LYS A 88 24.15 -0.07 -6.89
CA LYS A 88 23.27 -1.01 -6.21
C LYS A 88 23.72 -1.31 -4.77
N ILE A 89 25.01 -1.48 -4.57
CA ILE A 89 25.60 -1.71 -3.23
C ILE A 89 25.38 -0.49 -2.33
N ALA A 90 25.69 0.72 -2.82
CA ALA A 90 25.53 1.96 -2.05
C ALA A 90 24.05 2.23 -1.72
N HIS A 91 23.16 2.08 -2.72
CA HIS A 91 21.72 2.20 -2.54
C HIS A 91 21.19 1.26 -1.46
N LEU A 92 21.45 -0.04 -1.60
CA LEU A 92 20.94 -1.04 -0.67
C LEU A 92 21.51 -0.84 0.75
N GLY A 93 22.77 -0.43 0.87
CA GLY A 93 23.38 -0.08 2.15
C GLY A 93 22.67 1.07 2.85
N LEU A 94 22.40 2.18 2.13
CA LEU A 94 21.64 3.33 2.65
C LEU A 94 20.22 2.90 3.06
N MET A 95 19.54 2.09 2.25
CA MET A 95 18.18 1.64 2.53
C MET A 95 18.12 0.67 3.71
N LEU A 96 19.11 -0.21 3.89
CA LEU A 96 19.19 -1.08 5.07
C LEU A 96 19.37 -0.30 6.36
N VAL A 97 20.20 0.74 6.35
CA VAL A 97 20.37 1.64 7.50
C VAL A 97 19.05 2.35 7.80
N GLY A 98 18.39 2.92 6.78
CA GLY A 98 17.11 3.59 6.92
C GLY A 98 16.01 2.66 7.47
N ALA A 99 15.90 1.46 6.91
CA ALA A 99 14.93 0.45 7.34
C ALA A 99 15.20 -0.03 8.79
N ALA A 100 16.46 -0.17 9.19
CA ALA A 100 16.81 -0.49 10.57
C ALA A 100 16.37 0.62 11.53
N VAL A 101 16.58 1.89 11.19
CA VAL A 101 16.12 3.01 12.02
C VAL A 101 14.58 3.08 12.08
N LEU A 102 13.90 2.80 10.99
CA LEU A 102 12.43 2.72 10.96
C LEU A 102 11.90 1.64 11.90
N ALA A 103 12.56 0.48 11.96
CA ALA A 103 12.19 -0.64 12.82
C ALA A 103 12.51 -0.43 14.31
N TYR A 104 13.16 0.69 14.68
CA TYR A 104 13.43 1.04 16.07
C TYR A 104 12.15 1.54 16.75
N GLU A 105 11.81 0.94 17.93
CA GLU A 105 10.65 1.32 18.74
C GLU A 105 11.03 2.33 19.82
N PRO A 106 10.54 3.58 19.78
CA PRO A 106 10.90 4.59 20.77
C PRO A 106 10.44 4.28 22.19
N GLU A 107 9.29 3.59 22.34
CA GLU A 107 8.65 3.26 23.61
C GLU A 107 8.52 1.75 23.84
N PRO A 108 9.64 1.05 24.06
CA PRO A 108 9.60 -0.39 24.23
C PRO A 108 8.93 -0.77 25.55
N GLU A 109 7.78 -1.44 25.49
CA GLU A 109 7.03 -1.89 26.68
C GLU A 109 7.68 -3.10 27.32
N THR A 110 8.30 -3.97 26.51
CA THR A 110 8.85 -5.25 26.98
C THR A 110 10.38 -5.26 26.93
N ARG A 111 10.99 -6.09 27.81
CA ARG A 111 12.45 -6.34 27.77
C ARG A 111 12.89 -6.90 26.40
N ARG A 112 12.02 -7.64 25.73
CA ARG A 112 12.29 -8.19 24.38
C ARG A 112 12.40 -7.09 23.34
N GLU A 113 11.54 -6.09 23.38
CA GLU A 113 11.59 -4.92 22.48
C GLU A 113 12.83 -4.09 22.71
N ARG A 114 13.22 -3.83 23.98
CA ARG A 114 14.49 -3.15 24.30
C ARG A 114 15.71 -3.87 23.73
N LEU A 115 15.78 -5.20 23.88
CA LEU A 115 16.84 -6.00 23.25
C LEU A 115 16.76 -5.95 21.73
N GLY A 116 15.53 -5.94 21.20
CA GLY A 116 15.27 -5.74 19.76
C GLY A 116 15.87 -4.44 19.25
N ASN A 117 15.71 -3.32 19.98
CA ASN A 117 16.25 -2.02 19.62
C ASN A 117 17.78 -2.00 19.54
N TYR A 118 18.47 -2.61 20.50
CA TYR A 118 19.94 -2.72 20.45
C TYR A 118 20.39 -3.56 19.23
N ALA A 119 19.69 -4.65 18.94
CA ALA A 119 19.98 -5.47 17.78
C ALA A 119 19.75 -4.68 16.48
N THR A 120 18.65 -3.92 16.38
CA THR A 120 18.33 -3.07 15.23
C THR A 120 19.40 -2.00 14.96
N LEU A 121 19.86 -1.31 15.99
CA LEU A 121 20.96 -0.33 15.86
C LEU A 121 22.27 -0.99 15.44
N PHE A 122 22.58 -2.15 16.01
CA PHE A 122 23.75 -2.94 15.62
C PHE A 122 23.66 -3.39 14.15
N GLU A 123 22.51 -3.88 13.70
CA GLU A 123 22.26 -4.28 12.32
C GLU A 123 22.40 -3.10 11.35
N GLY A 124 21.87 -1.93 11.71
CA GLY A 124 22.04 -0.71 10.92
C GLY A 124 23.51 -0.32 10.77
N ALA A 125 24.25 -0.32 11.87
CA ALA A 125 25.70 -0.03 11.83
C ALA A 125 26.48 -1.09 11.04
N LEU A 126 26.17 -2.36 11.24
CA LEU A 126 26.81 -3.47 10.51
C LEU A 126 26.48 -3.43 9.01
N SER A 127 25.24 -3.05 8.64
CA SER A 127 24.84 -2.87 7.24
C SER A 127 25.68 -1.78 6.55
N ALA A 128 25.94 -0.67 7.23
CA ALA A 128 26.84 0.37 6.71
C ALA A 128 28.27 -0.16 6.49
N VAL A 129 28.81 -0.91 7.45
CA VAL A 129 30.17 -1.50 7.34
C VAL A 129 30.24 -2.48 6.18
N VAL A 130 29.27 -3.39 6.05
CA VAL A 130 29.23 -4.38 4.97
C VAL A 130 29.07 -3.70 3.62
N ALA A 131 28.20 -2.69 3.49
CA ALA A 131 28.01 -1.95 2.24
C ALA A 131 29.29 -1.21 1.83
N VAL A 132 29.98 -0.53 2.75
CA VAL A 132 31.26 0.14 2.47
C VAL A 132 32.32 -0.87 2.05
N TYR A 133 32.40 -2.02 2.72
CA TYR A 133 33.33 -3.06 2.33
C TYR A 133 33.07 -3.57 0.91
N LEU A 134 31.83 -3.98 0.60
CA LEU A 134 31.47 -4.50 -0.71
C LEU A 134 31.67 -3.45 -1.81
N PHE A 135 31.33 -2.19 -1.53
CA PHE A 135 31.54 -1.08 -2.46
C PHE A 135 33.04 -0.88 -2.81
N THR A 136 33.91 -0.90 -1.80
CA THR A 136 35.36 -0.73 -2.01
C THR A 136 36.03 -1.98 -2.55
N ALA A 137 35.50 -3.17 -2.26
CA ALA A 137 36.00 -4.42 -2.79
C ALA A 137 35.60 -4.67 -4.26
N PHE A 138 34.61 -3.96 -4.78
CA PHE A 138 34.04 -4.17 -6.11
C PHE A 138 35.11 -4.16 -7.23
N GLU A 139 35.90 -3.10 -7.31
CA GLU A 139 36.95 -2.99 -8.37
C GLU A 139 37.94 -4.14 -8.32
N ARG A 140 38.38 -4.50 -7.10
CA ARG A 140 39.30 -5.61 -6.87
C ARG A 140 38.69 -6.95 -7.34
N VAL A 141 37.44 -7.21 -6.95
CA VAL A 141 36.76 -8.48 -7.25
C VAL A 141 36.46 -8.61 -8.72
N VAL A 142 35.93 -7.55 -9.34
CA VAL A 142 35.47 -7.61 -10.74
C VAL A 142 36.62 -7.48 -11.75
N TYR A 143 37.57 -6.56 -11.53
CA TYR A 143 38.56 -6.20 -12.53
C TYR A 143 39.95 -6.77 -12.25
N GLU A 144 40.39 -6.84 -10.99
CA GLU A 144 41.75 -7.28 -10.67
C GLU A 144 41.83 -8.80 -10.47
N GLN A 145 40.87 -9.37 -9.74
CA GLN A 145 40.86 -10.79 -9.38
C GLN A 145 39.96 -11.66 -10.27
N LEU A 146 39.21 -11.05 -11.18
CA LEU A 146 38.39 -11.74 -12.19
C LEU A 146 37.49 -12.85 -11.60
N GLY A 147 36.82 -12.58 -10.47
CA GLY A 147 35.92 -13.53 -9.81
C GLY A 147 36.61 -14.50 -8.85
N ILE A 148 37.86 -14.25 -8.44
CA ILE A 148 38.52 -14.97 -7.33
C ILE A 148 38.16 -14.24 -6.04
N TYR A 149 37.36 -14.91 -5.18
CA TYR A 149 36.85 -14.35 -3.93
C TYR A 149 37.73 -14.77 -2.76
N THR A 150 37.97 -13.84 -1.83
CA THR A 150 38.59 -14.14 -0.54
C THR A 150 37.57 -14.64 0.46
N ASP A 151 38.03 -15.31 1.52
CA ASP A 151 37.13 -15.73 2.65
C ASP A 151 36.40 -14.54 3.25
N LEU A 152 37.00 -13.34 3.27
CA LEU A 152 36.37 -12.14 3.78
C LEU A 152 35.26 -11.66 2.85
N ASP A 153 35.40 -11.76 1.53
CA ASP A 153 34.35 -11.41 0.57
C ASP A 153 33.12 -12.30 0.78
N LEU A 154 33.36 -13.60 0.94
CA LEU A 154 32.29 -14.57 1.20
C LEU A 154 31.62 -14.34 2.56
N PHE A 155 32.40 -14.01 3.60
CA PHE A 155 31.86 -13.68 4.90
C PHE A 155 30.98 -12.42 4.86
N MET A 156 31.41 -11.35 4.20
CA MET A 156 30.62 -10.14 4.01
C MET A 156 29.40 -10.38 3.12
N GLY A 157 29.52 -11.24 2.12
CA GLY A 157 28.40 -11.72 1.31
C GLY A 157 27.35 -12.48 2.15
N LEU A 158 27.78 -13.34 3.04
CA LEU A 158 26.87 -14.02 3.96
C LEU A 158 26.21 -13.03 4.92
N LEU A 159 26.95 -12.07 5.45
CA LEU A 159 26.40 -11.05 6.34
C LEU A 159 25.32 -10.21 5.67
N ILE A 160 25.47 -9.78 4.41
CA ILE A 160 24.42 -8.99 3.74
C ILE A 160 23.14 -9.80 3.56
N ILE A 161 23.21 -11.12 3.27
CA ILE A 161 22.04 -11.99 3.21
C ILE A 161 21.33 -12.04 4.57
N LEU A 162 22.08 -12.25 5.66
CA LEU A 162 21.50 -12.34 7.01
C LEU A 162 20.88 -11.01 7.45
N LEU A 163 21.55 -9.89 7.18
CA LEU A 163 21.04 -8.54 7.48
C LEU A 163 19.75 -8.24 6.71
N LEU A 164 19.72 -8.55 5.42
CA LEU A 164 18.50 -8.39 4.62
C LEU A 164 17.33 -9.19 5.18
N LEU A 165 17.57 -10.45 5.55
CA LEU A 165 16.52 -11.31 6.09
C LEU A 165 16.02 -10.82 7.46
N ASP A 166 16.91 -10.37 8.37
CA ASP A 166 16.46 -9.92 9.69
C ASP A 166 15.84 -8.53 9.66
N VAL A 167 16.42 -7.55 8.94
CA VAL A 167 15.82 -6.22 8.78
C VAL A 167 14.46 -6.33 8.08
N CYS A 168 14.34 -7.14 7.03
CA CYS A 168 13.06 -7.39 6.36
C CYS A 168 12.01 -7.99 7.32
N ARG A 169 12.41 -8.94 8.18
CA ARG A 169 11.56 -9.53 9.21
C ARG A 169 11.04 -8.50 10.21
N ARG A 170 11.85 -7.49 10.55
CA ARG A 170 11.46 -6.42 11.49
C ARG A 170 10.47 -5.45 10.84
N VAL A 171 10.68 -5.12 9.57
CA VAL A 171 9.86 -4.13 8.84
C VAL A 171 8.52 -4.73 8.37
N TYR A 172 8.56 -5.90 7.74
CA TYR A 172 7.38 -6.54 7.12
C TYR A 172 6.83 -7.74 7.87
N GLY A 173 7.46 -8.11 8.99
CA GLY A 173 7.13 -9.36 9.67
C GLY A 173 7.80 -10.59 9.04
N PRO A 174 7.53 -11.80 9.57
CA PRO A 174 8.34 -12.98 9.24
C PRO A 174 8.07 -13.57 7.85
N MET A 175 6.92 -13.29 7.21
CA MET A 175 6.50 -14.02 6.01
C MET A 175 7.44 -13.83 4.82
N LEU A 176 7.82 -12.61 4.52
CA LEU A 176 8.71 -12.32 3.39
C LEU A 176 10.13 -12.87 3.62
N SER A 177 10.65 -12.71 4.83
CA SER A 177 11.94 -13.30 5.20
C SER A 177 11.92 -14.83 5.15
N LEU A 178 10.79 -15.45 5.51
CA LEU A 178 10.61 -16.90 5.42
C LEU A 178 10.71 -17.38 3.96
N VAL A 179 10.17 -16.63 2.99
CA VAL A 179 10.32 -16.94 1.55
C VAL A 179 11.80 -16.98 1.17
N GLY A 180 12.59 -15.98 1.59
CA GLY A 180 14.03 -15.97 1.37
C GLY A 180 14.74 -17.17 2.01
N VAL A 181 14.43 -17.47 3.28
CA VAL A 181 14.99 -18.63 4.00
C VAL A 181 14.60 -19.96 3.34
N VAL A 182 13.34 -20.13 2.96
CA VAL A 182 12.87 -21.34 2.26
C VAL A 182 13.61 -21.50 0.92
N GLY A 183 13.81 -20.40 0.19
CA GLY A 183 14.62 -20.42 -1.02
C GLY A 183 16.05 -20.90 -0.77
N LEU A 184 16.73 -20.37 0.25
CA LEU A 184 18.09 -20.79 0.62
C LEU A 184 18.15 -22.27 1.01
N VAL A 185 17.19 -22.72 1.83
CA VAL A 185 17.07 -24.16 2.22
C VAL A 185 16.81 -25.02 0.99
N TYR A 186 15.95 -24.57 0.09
CA TYR A 186 15.66 -25.28 -1.15
C TYR A 186 16.92 -25.43 -2.01
N ALA A 187 17.70 -24.35 -2.19
CA ALA A 187 18.94 -24.40 -2.96
C ALA A 187 19.96 -25.40 -2.39
N LEU A 188 20.12 -25.43 -1.05
CA LEU A 188 21.11 -26.29 -0.39
C LEU A 188 20.68 -27.77 -0.38
N TYR A 189 19.41 -28.05 -0.20
CA TYR A 189 18.89 -29.40 0.04
C TYR A 189 18.11 -29.99 -1.15
N GLY A 190 18.31 -29.46 -2.36
CA GLY A 190 17.63 -29.85 -3.60
C GLY A 190 17.47 -31.38 -3.83
N PRO A 191 18.53 -32.23 -3.61
CA PRO A 191 18.42 -33.65 -3.83
C PRO A 191 17.41 -34.40 -2.92
N TYR A 192 17.01 -33.78 -1.81
CA TYR A 192 16.07 -34.39 -0.87
C TYR A 192 14.61 -34.03 -1.16
N PHE A 193 14.35 -33.09 -2.05
CA PHE A 193 12.98 -32.72 -2.43
C PHE A 193 12.41 -33.70 -3.45
N PRO A 194 11.08 -34.01 -3.36
CA PRO A 194 10.45 -34.95 -4.29
C PRO A 194 9.95 -34.28 -5.58
N GLY A 195 9.86 -35.08 -6.64
CA GLY A 195 9.18 -34.72 -7.88
C GLY A 195 9.80 -33.50 -8.58
N ILE A 196 8.98 -32.53 -8.94
CA ILE A 196 9.38 -31.30 -9.66
C ILE A 196 10.29 -30.37 -8.83
N LEU A 197 10.34 -30.56 -7.54
CA LEU A 197 11.21 -29.79 -6.64
C LEU A 197 12.62 -30.37 -6.55
N ASN A 198 12.88 -31.56 -7.13
CA ASN A 198 14.20 -32.19 -7.08
C ASN A 198 15.19 -31.49 -7.98
N HIS A 199 16.38 -31.18 -7.48
CA HIS A 199 17.52 -30.67 -8.24
C HIS A 199 18.84 -31.08 -7.56
N ASN A 200 19.97 -30.90 -8.25
CA ASN A 200 21.28 -31.38 -7.79
C ASN A 200 21.82 -30.75 -6.49
N GLY A 201 21.15 -29.70 -5.96
CA GLY A 201 21.64 -28.91 -4.85
C GLY A 201 22.75 -27.93 -5.24
N VAL A 202 22.92 -26.89 -4.46
CA VAL A 202 23.98 -25.88 -4.62
C VAL A 202 24.82 -25.89 -3.35
N THR A 203 26.16 -25.84 -3.46
CA THR A 203 27.02 -25.76 -2.27
C THR A 203 26.85 -24.40 -1.58
N ALA A 204 27.06 -24.34 -0.26
CA ALA A 204 26.91 -23.10 0.50
C ALA A 204 27.85 -22.00 -0.02
N GLU A 205 29.07 -22.35 -0.38
CA GLU A 205 30.03 -21.41 -0.99
C GLU A 205 29.51 -20.83 -2.31
N ARG A 206 29.11 -21.71 -3.25
CA ARG A 206 28.55 -21.30 -4.55
C ARG A 206 27.27 -20.49 -4.39
N LEU A 207 26.46 -20.80 -3.38
CA LEU A 207 25.24 -20.06 -3.10
C LEU A 207 25.54 -18.62 -2.66
N VAL A 208 26.49 -18.44 -1.72
CA VAL A 208 26.91 -17.09 -1.30
C VAL A 208 27.57 -16.34 -2.46
N GLN A 209 28.45 -16.97 -3.23
CA GLN A 209 29.08 -16.36 -4.40
C GLN A 209 28.03 -15.82 -5.37
N GLY A 210 27.14 -16.69 -5.85
CA GLY A 210 26.16 -16.34 -6.87
C GLY A 210 25.07 -15.39 -6.37
N LEU A 211 24.83 -15.35 -5.06
CA LEU A 211 23.84 -14.42 -4.49
C LEU A 211 24.41 -13.05 -4.13
N THR A 212 25.73 -12.88 -3.95
CA THR A 212 26.26 -11.62 -3.40
C THR A 212 27.48 -11.08 -4.14
N VAL A 213 28.60 -11.80 -4.18
CA VAL A 213 29.89 -11.25 -4.65
C VAL A 213 30.07 -11.33 -6.17
N GLU A 214 29.18 -11.96 -6.90
CA GLU A 214 29.11 -11.87 -8.37
C GLU A 214 28.45 -10.57 -8.86
N PHE A 215 27.89 -9.75 -7.97
CA PHE A 215 27.28 -8.43 -8.12
C PHE A 215 26.17 -8.27 -9.18
N GLY A 216 26.22 -8.97 -10.31
CA GLY A 216 25.22 -8.91 -11.38
C GLY A 216 23.96 -9.77 -11.14
N SER A 217 23.94 -10.57 -10.06
CA SER A 217 22.84 -11.49 -9.73
C SER A 217 22.56 -11.52 -8.23
N GLY A 218 21.58 -12.33 -7.81
CA GLY A 218 21.23 -12.46 -6.39
C GLY A 218 20.85 -11.12 -5.77
N VAL A 219 21.38 -10.80 -4.60
CA VAL A 219 21.07 -9.58 -3.82
C VAL A 219 21.20 -8.31 -4.67
N PHE A 220 22.21 -8.23 -5.51
CA PHE A 220 22.49 -7.07 -6.36
C PHE A 220 22.01 -7.24 -7.80
N GLY A 221 21.00 -8.08 -8.02
CA GLY A 221 20.37 -8.29 -9.32
C GLY A 221 19.51 -7.12 -9.78
N VAL A 222 18.90 -7.29 -10.97
CA VAL A 222 18.11 -6.27 -11.68
C VAL A 222 17.03 -5.61 -10.84
N ILE A 223 16.40 -6.35 -9.93
CA ILE A 223 15.29 -5.81 -9.10
C ILE A 223 15.78 -4.72 -8.13
N VAL A 224 16.98 -4.90 -7.53
CA VAL A 224 17.61 -3.86 -6.69
C VAL A 224 18.14 -2.71 -7.54
N GLU A 225 18.52 -2.96 -8.78
CA GLU A 225 18.87 -1.91 -9.74
C GLU A 225 17.67 -0.97 -9.99
N VAL A 226 16.50 -1.51 -10.29
CA VAL A 226 15.25 -0.73 -10.43
C VAL A 226 14.93 0.04 -9.15
N SER A 227 15.21 -0.55 -7.97
CA SER A 227 15.05 0.13 -6.69
C SER A 227 15.95 1.36 -6.56
N GLY A 228 17.23 1.21 -6.91
CA GLY A 228 18.25 2.27 -6.81
C GLY A 228 18.12 3.37 -7.85
N THR A 229 17.45 3.10 -8.95
CA THR A 229 17.26 4.05 -10.05
C THR A 229 15.84 4.66 -10.00
N PHE A 230 14.86 3.93 -10.47
CA PHE A 230 13.51 4.47 -10.66
C PHE A 230 12.74 4.60 -9.33
N ILE A 231 12.67 3.54 -8.52
CA ILE A 231 11.79 3.53 -7.35
C ILE A 231 12.18 4.61 -6.35
N ILE A 232 13.47 4.76 -6.05
CA ILE A 232 13.94 5.76 -5.09
C ILE A 232 13.57 7.19 -5.53
N ILE A 233 13.71 7.53 -6.81
CA ILE A 233 13.38 8.85 -7.35
C ILE A 233 11.89 9.14 -7.19
N PHE A 234 11.03 8.17 -7.49
CA PHE A 234 9.59 8.35 -7.34
C PHE A 234 9.15 8.32 -5.87
N MET A 235 9.84 7.62 -4.98
CA MET A 235 9.57 7.67 -3.54
C MET A 235 10.00 9.00 -2.92
N ILE A 236 11.11 9.59 -3.38
CA ILE A 236 11.48 10.97 -3.01
C ILE A 236 10.41 11.96 -3.49
N LEU A 237 9.97 11.84 -4.74
CA LEU A 237 8.88 12.67 -5.26
C LEU A 237 7.61 12.51 -4.41
N ALA A 238 7.21 11.27 -4.11
CA ALA A 238 6.04 10.99 -3.28
C ALA A 238 6.14 11.62 -1.89
N GLY A 239 7.28 11.46 -1.21
CA GLY A 239 7.50 12.05 0.11
C GLY A 239 7.44 13.58 0.12
N LEU A 240 7.97 14.23 -0.93
CA LEU A 240 7.83 15.68 -1.10
C LEU A 240 6.38 16.08 -1.33
N LEU A 241 5.65 15.37 -2.21
CA LEU A 241 4.23 15.66 -2.45
C LEU A 241 3.39 15.47 -1.19
N GLU A 242 3.66 14.43 -0.39
CA GLU A 242 3.01 14.19 0.91
C GLU A 242 3.27 15.35 1.89
N ALA A 243 4.52 15.81 2.02
CA ALA A 243 4.87 16.94 2.90
C ALA A 243 4.23 18.26 2.48
N TYR A 244 3.95 18.42 1.20
CA TYR A 244 3.29 19.62 0.66
C TYR A 244 1.77 19.50 0.53
N GLY A 245 1.13 18.48 1.13
CA GLY A 245 -0.31 18.41 1.30
C GLY A 245 -1.05 17.64 0.19
N ALA A 246 -0.43 16.62 -0.39
CA ALA A 246 -1.10 15.80 -1.41
C ALA A 246 -2.33 15.07 -0.88
N LEU A 247 -2.31 14.59 0.39
CA LEU A 247 -3.44 13.91 1.00
C LEU A 247 -4.65 14.84 1.11
N GLU A 248 -4.44 16.01 1.71
CA GLU A 248 -5.47 17.03 1.89
C GLU A 248 -6.07 17.46 0.56
N TYR A 249 -5.22 17.61 -0.44
CA TYR A 249 -5.64 17.93 -1.81
C TYR A 249 -6.57 16.85 -2.38
N PHE A 250 -6.21 15.58 -2.31
CA PHE A 250 -7.05 14.50 -2.84
C PHE A 250 -8.35 14.32 -2.05
N VAL A 251 -8.35 14.59 -0.75
CA VAL A 251 -9.56 14.64 0.07
C VAL A 251 -10.49 15.75 -0.41
N GLN A 252 -9.97 16.96 -0.70
CA GLN A 252 -10.77 18.06 -1.23
C GLN A 252 -11.36 17.73 -2.61
N VAL A 253 -10.57 17.12 -3.51
CA VAL A 253 -11.06 16.63 -4.81
C VAL A 253 -12.17 15.61 -4.63
N GLY A 254 -11.96 14.65 -3.74
CA GLY A 254 -12.95 13.62 -3.41
C GLY A 254 -14.25 14.21 -2.86
N THR A 255 -14.15 15.20 -1.97
CA THR A 255 -15.29 15.96 -1.42
C THR A 255 -16.08 16.67 -2.52
N LEU A 256 -15.38 17.38 -3.43
CA LEU A 256 -16.01 18.08 -4.54
C LEU A 256 -16.79 17.14 -5.48
N ILE A 257 -16.23 15.97 -5.76
CA ILE A 257 -16.88 14.92 -6.56
C ILE A 257 -18.04 14.33 -5.78
N GLY A 258 -17.82 14.06 -4.50
CA GLY A 258 -18.80 13.47 -3.58
C GLY A 258 -20.07 14.29 -3.43
N ARG A 259 -19.97 15.63 -3.35
CA ARG A 259 -21.14 16.54 -3.26
C ARG A 259 -22.19 16.36 -4.38
N ARG A 260 -21.86 15.64 -5.46
CA ARG A 260 -22.77 15.41 -6.61
C ARG A 260 -23.46 14.06 -6.58
N VAL A 261 -23.13 13.18 -5.63
CA VAL A 261 -23.63 11.80 -5.57
C VAL A 261 -24.20 11.50 -4.18
N ARG A 262 -25.25 10.67 -4.11
CA ARG A 262 -25.89 10.29 -2.84
C ARG A 262 -24.97 9.55 -1.87
N SER A 263 -23.91 8.91 -2.36
CA SER A 263 -22.87 8.24 -1.57
C SER A 263 -21.60 9.09 -1.44
N GLY A 264 -21.76 10.41 -1.36
CA GLY A 264 -20.70 11.39 -1.51
C GLY A 264 -19.47 11.11 -0.65
N LEU A 265 -19.69 10.93 0.64
CA LEU A 265 -18.64 10.65 1.60
C LEU A 265 -17.86 9.37 1.28
N ALA A 266 -18.56 8.30 0.93
CA ALA A 266 -17.93 7.03 0.57
C ALA A 266 -17.18 7.12 -0.78
N GLN A 267 -17.65 7.96 -1.73
CA GLN A 267 -16.93 8.23 -2.97
C GLN A 267 -15.68 9.10 -2.74
N MET A 268 -15.72 10.02 -1.78
CA MET A 268 -14.55 10.79 -1.36
C MET A 268 -13.41 9.85 -0.95
N THR A 269 -13.69 8.84 -0.12
CA THR A 269 -12.72 7.79 0.25
C THR A 269 -12.10 7.14 -0.99
N THR A 270 -12.93 6.72 -1.95
CA THR A 270 -12.46 6.07 -3.19
C THR A 270 -11.53 6.98 -3.99
N VAL A 271 -11.87 8.26 -4.11
CA VAL A 271 -11.07 9.25 -4.87
C VAL A 271 -9.79 9.62 -4.14
N ALA A 272 -9.85 9.82 -2.82
CA ALA A 272 -8.68 10.11 -2.01
C ALA A 272 -7.67 8.97 -2.05
N SER A 273 -8.13 7.72 -1.83
CA SER A 273 -7.27 6.54 -1.93
C SER A 273 -6.73 6.29 -3.34
N MET A 274 -7.52 6.60 -4.39
CA MET A 274 -7.04 6.54 -5.77
C MET A 274 -5.89 7.52 -6.00
N GLY A 275 -6.05 8.76 -5.55
CA GLY A 275 -5.06 9.81 -5.70
C GLY A 275 -3.77 9.51 -4.93
N MET A 276 -3.88 9.29 -3.61
CA MET A 276 -2.72 8.96 -2.78
C MET A 276 -2.04 7.67 -3.22
N GLY A 277 -2.81 6.62 -3.53
CA GLY A 277 -2.27 5.36 -3.99
C GLY A 277 -1.52 5.47 -5.32
N SER A 278 -1.91 6.39 -6.21
CA SER A 278 -1.19 6.67 -7.45
C SER A 278 0.18 7.34 -7.22
N VAL A 279 0.40 7.93 -6.04
CA VAL A 279 1.63 8.60 -5.63
C VAL A 279 2.53 7.67 -4.82
N ASN A 280 2.00 7.03 -3.76
CA ASN A 280 2.80 6.20 -2.86
C ASN A 280 2.96 4.73 -3.32
N GLY A 281 2.07 4.24 -4.19
CA GLY A 281 2.19 2.93 -4.83
C GLY A 281 2.12 1.70 -3.91
N SER A 282 1.66 1.83 -2.66
CA SER A 282 1.56 0.75 -1.69
C SER A 282 0.15 0.64 -1.11
N ALA A 283 -0.52 -0.51 -1.28
CA ALA A 283 -1.87 -0.74 -0.76
C ALA A 283 -1.95 -0.61 0.77
N ALA A 284 -0.98 -1.17 1.48
CA ALA A 284 -0.96 -1.14 2.94
C ALA A 284 -0.66 0.27 3.48
N ALA A 285 0.32 0.97 2.89
CA ALA A 285 0.65 2.34 3.28
C ALA A 285 -0.52 3.28 2.97
N ASN A 286 -1.14 3.15 1.79
CA ASN A 286 -2.31 3.93 1.41
C ASN A 286 -3.49 3.69 2.35
N ALA A 287 -3.81 2.43 2.69
CA ALA A 287 -4.85 2.08 3.65
C ALA A 287 -4.58 2.62 5.07
N ALA A 288 -3.32 2.77 5.46
CA ALA A 288 -2.95 3.40 6.71
C ALA A 288 -3.13 4.93 6.65
N THR A 289 -2.60 5.58 5.61
CA THR A 289 -2.56 7.04 5.49
C THR A 289 -3.95 7.61 5.20
N THR A 290 -4.59 7.17 4.11
CA THR A 290 -5.94 7.65 3.75
C THR A 290 -6.99 7.12 4.70
N GLY A 291 -6.85 5.86 5.13
CA GLY A 291 -7.78 5.20 6.04
C GLY A 291 -7.83 5.82 7.43
N ALA A 292 -6.71 6.34 7.93
CA ALA A 292 -6.67 7.07 9.20
C ALA A 292 -7.62 8.29 9.21
N PHE A 293 -7.81 8.89 8.04
CA PHE A 293 -8.74 9.99 7.85
C PHE A 293 -10.14 9.51 7.46
N THR A 294 -10.25 8.71 6.41
CA THR A 294 -11.54 8.38 5.78
C THR A 294 -12.39 7.42 6.62
N ILE A 295 -11.78 6.46 7.30
CA ILE A 295 -12.50 5.46 8.09
C ILE A 295 -13.23 6.07 9.29
N PRO A 296 -12.58 6.90 10.17
CA PRO A 296 -13.30 7.57 11.27
C PRO A 296 -14.46 8.43 10.77
N LEU A 297 -14.25 9.12 9.65
CA LEU A 297 -15.26 9.97 9.03
C LEU A 297 -16.48 9.15 8.56
N LEU A 298 -16.27 8.04 7.88
CA LEU A 298 -17.35 7.12 7.47
C LEU A 298 -18.10 6.54 8.67
N LYS A 299 -17.40 6.22 9.76
CA LYS A 299 -18.00 5.70 11.00
C LYS A 299 -18.86 6.75 11.72
N ARG A 300 -18.43 8.00 11.80
CA ARG A 300 -19.22 9.12 12.38
C ARG A 300 -20.54 9.29 11.66
N HIS A 301 -20.60 9.05 10.34
CA HIS A 301 -21.80 9.10 9.53
C HIS A 301 -22.63 7.81 9.56
N GLY A 302 -22.29 6.87 10.42
CA GLY A 302 -23.12 5.69 10.70
C GLY A 302 -22.74 4.42 9.92
N LEU A 303 -21.64 4.42 9.17
CA LEU A 303 -21.14 3.19 8.55
C LEU A 303 -20.52 2.29 9.64
N ASP A 304 -20.78 0.99 9.57
CA ASP A 304 -20.10 0.06 10.46
C ASP A 304 -18.61 -0.04 10.16
N SER A 305 -17.81 -0.30 11.21
CA SER A 305 -16.35 -0.38 11.13
C SER A 305 -15.82 -1.29 10.01
N ASP A 306 -16.45 -2.47 9.85
CA ASP A 306 -15.99 -3.47 8.87
C ASP A 306 -16.31 -3.03 7.43
N THR A 307 -17.42 -2.30 7.21
CA THR A 307 -17.77 -1.75 5.89
C THR A 307 -16.87 -0.58 5.52
N ALA A 308 -16.65 0.36 6.45
CA ALA A 308 -15.74 1.48 6.25
C ALA A 308 -14.31 0.98 5.91
N ALA A 309 -13.80 0.03 6.69
CA ALA A 309 -12.52 -0.63 6.43
C ALA A 309 -12.49 -1.35 5.07
N SER A 310 -13.59 -1.96 4.64
CA SER A 310 -13.65 -2.66 3.35
C SER A 310 -13.58 -1.71 2.15
N PHE A 311 -14.21 -0.55 2.25
CA PHE A 311 -14.13 0.48 1.19
C PHE A 311 -12.70 0.95 1.02
N GLU A 312 -12.06 1.29 2.13
CA GLU A 312 -10.67 1.74 2.14
C GLU A 312 -9.71 0.66 1.61
N SER A 313 -9.86 -0.60 2.08
CA SER A 313 -8.99 -1.70 1.65
C SER A 313 -9.00 -1.90 0.14
N VAL A 314 -10.19 -1.87 -0.48
CA VAL A 314 -10.32 -2.11 -1.92
C VAL A 314 -9.85 -0.90 -2.72
N ALA A 315 -10.21 0.32 -2.30
CA ALA A 315 -9.76 1.55 -2.96
C ALA A 315 -8.24 1.68 -2.91
N SER A 316 -7.64 1.45 -1.74
CA SER A 316 -6.19 1.53 -1.55
C SER A 316 -5.41 0.51 -2.39
N SER A 317 -5.97 -0.69 -2.59
CA SER A 317 -5.32 -1.71 -3.41
C SER A 317 -5.21 -1.30 -4.87
N GLY A 318 -6.18 -0.55 -5.40
CA GLY A 318 -6.18 -0.06 -6.79
C GLY A 318 -5.17 1.06 -7.08
N GLY A 319 -4.66 1.76 -6.07
CA GLY A 319 -3.73 2.87 -6.27
C GLY A 319 -2.47 2.48 -7.05
N GLN A 320 -2.01 1.26 -6.84
CA GLN A 320 -0.81 0.72 -7.48
C GLN A 320 -0.91 0.53 -9.00
N ILE A 321 -2.12 0.46 -9.54
CA ILE A 321 -2.35 0.38 -11.00
C ILE A 321 -2.73 1.71 -11.63
N MET A 322 -2.94 2.75 -10.80
CA MET A 322 -3.41 4.04 -11.29
C MET A 322 -2.24 4.92 -11.77
N PRO A 323 -2.18 5.29 -13.06
CA PRO A 323 -1.23 6.29 -13.54
C PRO A 323 -1.43 7.65 -12.84
N PRO A 324 -0.38 8.52 -12.79
CA PRO A 324 0.83 8.49 -13.61
C PRO A 324 2.02 7.74 -13.02
N ILE A 325 2.11 7.56 -11.69
CA ILE A 325 3.30 6.94 -11.08
C ILE A 325 3.11 5.43 -10.96
N MET A 326 1.90 4.97 -10.60
CA MET A 326 1.63 3.55 -10.34
C MET A 326 2.43 3.04 -9.12
N GLY A 327 2.44 1.75 -8.89
CA GLY A 327 3.31 1.14 -7.86
C GLY A 327 4.68 0.77 -8.41
N ALA A 328 5.63 0.51 -7.52
CA ALA A 328 6.99 0.08 -7.86
C ALA A 328 7.03 -1.14 -8.80
N ALA A 329 6.00 -1.99 -8.77
CA ALA A 329 5.88 -3.15 -9.68
C ALA A 329 5.82 -2.76 -11.16
N ALA A 330 5.31 -1.58 -11.52
CA ALA A 330 5.25 -1.12 -12.90
C ALA A 330 6.65 -0.81 -13.49
N PHE A 331 7.56 -0.27 -12.68
CA PHE A 331 8.95 -0.07 -13.09
C PHE A 331 9.67 -1.40 -13.30
N ILE A 332 9.45 -2.35 -12.38
CA ILE A 332 10.01 -3.70 -12.50
C ILE A 332 9.41 -4.43 -13.72
N MET A 333 8.12 -4.23 -14.00
CA MET A 333 7.50 -4.75 -15.22
C MET A 333 8.17 -4.19 -16.47
N ALA A 334 8.44 -2.89 -16.52
CA ALA A 334 9.11 -2.25 -17.64
C ALA A 334 10.50 -2.86 -17.86
N GLU A 335 11.27 -3.05 -16.81
CA GLU A 335 12.61 -3.63 -16.87
C GLU A 335 12.61 -5.10 -17.30
N ILE A 336 11.79 -5.96 -16.66
CA ILE A 336 11.73 -7.40 -16.99
C ILE A 336 11.24 -7.62 -18.42
N THR A 337 10.30 -6.81 -18.90
CA THR A 337 9.73 -6.97 -20.25
C THR A 337 10.53 -6.25 -21.34
N GLY A 338 11.49 -5.41 -20.98
CA GLY A 338 12.18 -4.52 -21.91
C GLY A 338 11.25 -3.50 -22.57
N THR A 339 10.11 -3.20 -21.94
CA THR A 339 9.08 -2.30 -22.44
C THR A 339 9.22 -0.92 -21.80
N SER A 340 9.11 0.15 -22.59
CA SER A 340 9.20 1.50 -22.01
C SER A 340 8.12 1.72 -20.93
N TYR A 341 8.48 2.41 -19.85
CA TYR A 341 7.56 2.72 -18.75
C TYR A 341 6.31 3.51 -19.24
N LEU A 342 6.49 4.40 -20.20
CA LEU A 342 5.37 5.10 -20.83
C LEU A 342 4.34 4.11 -21.43
N ARG A 343 4.82 3.05 -22.08
CA ARG A 343 3.91 2.03 -22.63
C ARG A 343 3.16 1.29 -21.52
N ILE A 344 3.82 0.99 -20.38
CA ILE A 344 3.17 0.38 -19.22
C ILE A 344 2.05 1.30 -18.70
N ILE A 345 2.31 2.61 -18.57
CA ILE A 345 1.30 3.61 -18.16
C ILE A 345 0.10 3.60 -19.11
N VAL A 346 0.34 3.66 -20.41
CA VAL A 346 -0.73 3.69 -21.42
C VAL A 346 -1.56 2.41 -21.40
N VAL A 347 -0.90 1.27 -21.33
CA VAL A 347 -1.55 -0.05 -21.27
C VAL A 347 -2.35 -0.21 -19.97
N GLY A 348 -1.83 0.27 -18.84
CA GLY A 348 -2.47 0.18 -17.53
C GLY A 348 -3.66 1.13 -17.32
N PHE A 349 -3.80 2.18 -18.14
CA PHE A 349 -4.78 3.24 -17.91
C PHE A 349 -6.24 2.76 -17.97
N LEU A 350 -6.65 2.09 -19.05
CA LEU A 350 -8.03 1.59 -19.17
C LEU A 350 -8.38 0.51 -18.14
N PRO A 351 -7.51 -0.47 -17.87
CA PRO A 351 -7.68 -1.40 -16.76
C PRO A 351 -7.87 -0.70 -15.40
N ALA A 352 -7.08 0.34 -15.10
CA ALA A 352 -7.22 1.11 -13.87
C ALA A 352 -8.56 1.85 -13.78
N MET A 353 -9.02 2.44 -14.89
CA MET A 353 -10.34 3.07 -14.97
C MET A 353 -11.49 2.08 -14.74
N LEU A 354 -11.39 0.86 -15.29
CA LEU A 354 -12.35 -0.21 -15.04
C LEU A 354 -12.34 -0.67 -13.59
N PHE A 355 -11.16 -0.79 -12.99
CA PHE A 355 -10.99 -1.13 -11.58
C PHE A 355 -11.75 -0.12 -10.70
N TYR A 356 -11.39 1.15 -10.77
CA TYR A 356 -12.00 2.18 -9.94
C TYR A 356 -13.46 2.46 -10.28
N GLY A 357 -13.85 2.32 -11.55
CA GLY A 357 -15.25 2.37 -11.95
C GLY A 357 -16.10 1.29 -11.27
N SER A 358 -15.57 0.06 -11.21
CA SER A 358 -16.24 -1.04 -10.50
C SER A 358 -16.30 -0.82 -9.00
N VAL A 359 -15.21 -0.34 -8.38
CA VAL A 359 -15.16 -0.01 -6.95
C VAL A 359 -16.17 1.09 -6.64
N ALA A 360 -16.20 2.17 -7.43
CA ALA A 360 -17.13 3.28 -7.23
C ALA A 360 -18.60 2.82 -7.28
N VAL A 361 -18.96 1.94 -8.23
CA VAL A 361 -20.30 1.36 -8.31
C VAL A 361 -20.61 0.49 -7.09
N GLY A 362 -19.69 -0.39 -6.70
CA GLY A 362 -19.87 -1.26 -5.54
C GLY A 362 -20.02 -0.47 -4.22
N VAL A 363 -19.18 0.54 -4.02
CA VAL A 363 -19.24 1.48 -2.89
C VAL A 363 -20.57 2.22 -2.89
N HIS A 364 -20.99 2.77 -4.03
CA HIS A 364 -22.28 3.48 -4.17
C HIS A 364 -23.46 2.60 -3.77
N LEU A 365 -23.56 1.40 -4.35
CA LEU A 365 -24.68 0.48 -4.09
C LEU A 365 -24.69 0.00 -2.64
N THR A 366 -23.51 -0.25 -2.06
CA THR A 366 -23.40 -0.66 -0.66
C THR A 366 -23.83 0.46 0.29
N THR A 367 -23.39 1.69 0.04
CA THR A 367 -23.76 2.87 0.84
C THR A 367 -25.27 3.11 0.82
N ILE A 368 -25.91 3.02 -0.36
CA ILE A 368 -27.37 3.20 -0.46
C ILE A 368 -28.11 2.03 0.21
N ARG A 369 -27.60 0.81 0.10
CA ARG A 369 -28.18 -0.37 0.76
C ARG A 369 -28.19 -0.21 2.29
N GLU A 370 -27.12 0.35 2.85
CA GLU A 370 -27.01 0.63 4.30
C GLU A 370 -27.87 1.85 4.73
N GLY A 371 -28.56 2.51 3.78
CA GLY A 371 -29.45 3.63 4.07
C GLY A 371 -28.74 4.95 4.37
N LEU A 372 -27.45 5.03 4.06
CA LEU A 372 -26.66 6.22 4.29
C LEU A 372 -26.74 7.17 3.09
N THR A 373 -27.24 8.37 3.35
CA THR A 373 -27.20 9.50 2.42
C THR A 373 -26.46 10.61 3.16
N SER A 374 -25.17 10.69 3.00
CA SER A 374 -24.38 11.71 3.67
C SER A 374 -23.92 12.78 2.68
N GLU A 375 -24.34 14.01 2.93
CA GLU A 375 -23.64 15.19 2.42
C GLU A 375 -22.38 15.35 3.27
N VAL A 376 -21.29 15.74 2.63
CA VAL A 376 -20.02 16.05 3.32
C VAL A 376 -20.12 17.49 3.78
N ASP A 377 -20.19 17.73 5.08
CA ASP A 377 -20.17 19.05 5.67
C ASP A 377 -18.72 19.53 5.89
N GLU A 378 -18.49 20.84 5.87
CA GLU A 378 -17.15 21.40 6.07
C GLU A 378 -16.63 21.15 7.50
N GLU A 379 -17.52 21.08 8.50
CA GLU A 379 -17.21 20.73 9.89
C GLU A 379 -16.62 19.31 10.02
N ASP A 380 -17.00 18.38 9.14
CA ASP A 380 -16.48 17.01 9.14
C ASP A 380 -14.98 16.92 8.80
N LEU A 381 -14.44 17.94 8.16
CA LEU A 381 -13.07 18.00 7.69
C LEU A 381 -12.13 18.69 8.70
N GLU A 382 -12.65 19.49 9.63
CA GLU A 382 -11.86 20.25 10.61
C GLU A 382 -11.38 19.39 11.79
N ASP A 383 -12.07 18.29 12.11
CA ASP A 383 -11.90 17.50 13.35
C ASP A 383 -10.97 16.27 13.15
N VAL A 384 -10.20 16.24 12.07
CA VAL A 384 -9.37 15.07 11.79
C VAL A 384 -7.97 15.25 12.37
N ASP A 385 -7.85 14.90 13.64
CA ASP A 385 -6.58 14.60 14.28
C ASP A 385 -6.00 13.32 13.66
N THR A 386 -5.00 13.49 12.85
CA THR A 386 -4.46 12.42 12.02
C THR A 386 -3.33 11.66 12.72
N VAL A 387 -3.09 10.43 12.25
CA VAL A 387 -1.91 9.60 12.55
C VAL A 387 -0.57 10.35 12.33
N GLU A 388 -0.62 11.50 11.68
CA GLU A 388 0.53 12.39 11.53
C GLU A 388 0.90 13.19 12.78
N GLN A 389 0.10 13.17 13.86
CA GLN A 389 0.39 13.95 15.08
C GLN A 389 1.77 13.61 15.66
N GLU A 390 2.12 12.34 15.79
CA GLU A 390 3.42 11.93 16.33
C GLU A 390 4.59 12.46 15.51
N ARG A 391 4.47 12.44 14.18
CA ARG A 391 5.49 12.97 13.29
C ARG A 391 5.53 14.49 13.35
N THR A 392 4.38 15.14 13.31
CA THR A 392 4.25 16.59 13.37
C THR A 392 4.82 17.13 14.69
N GLU A 393 4.55 16.46 15.82
CA GLU A 393 5.12 16.78 17.12
C GLU A 393 6.64 16.59 17.14
N ALA A 394 7.15 15.51 16.55
CA ALA A 394 8.59 15.27 16.45
C ALA A 394 9.28 16.33 15.57
N VAL A 395 8.73 16.66 14.41
CA VAL A 395 9.23 17.72 13.53
C VAL A 395 9.16 19.08 14.25
N HIS A 396 8.06 19.35 14.97
CA HIS A 396 7.93 20.56 15.80
C HIS A 396 9.01 20.64 16.88
N SER A 397 9.30 19.53 17.56
CA SER A 397 10.32 19.50 18.60
C SER A 397 11.74 19.72 18.05
N ILE A 398 12.01 19.30 16.81
CA ILE A 398 13.30 19.48 16.13
C ILE A 398 13.49 20.92 15.63
N PHE A 399 12.47 21.46 14.97
CA PHE A 399 12.56 22.72 14.23
C PHE A 399 11.83 23.90 14.89
N GLY A 400 11.12 23.68 16.01
CA GLY A 400 10.35 24.70 16.72
C GLY A 400 9.10 25.21 15.98
N ARG A 401 8.64 24.48 14.96
CA ARG A 401 7.42 24.79 14.20
C ARG A 401 6.70 23.53 13.75
N THR A 402 5.38 23.58 13.79
CA THR A 402 4.52 22.59 13.16
C THR A 402 4.52 22.81 11.65
N THR A 403 4.69 21.75 10.88
CA THR A 403 4.26 21.71 9.48
C THR A 403 2.79 22.04 9.51
N SER A 404 2.45 23.22 9.01
CA SER A 404 1.06 23.71 9.08
C SER A 404 0.19 22.79 8.24
N ALA A 405 -0.71 22.06 8.88
CA ALA A 405 -1.80 21.39 8.19
C ALA A 405 -2.46 22.41 7.23
N VAL A 406 -2.66 22.02 5.99
CA VAL A 406 -3.33 22.88 5.02
C VAL A 406 -4.74 23.11 5.58
N SER A 407 -5.03 24.34 6.00
CA SER A 407 -6.37 24.70 6.46
C SER A 407 -7.33 24.50 5.28
N PHE A 408 -8.35 23.69 5.48
CA PHE A 408 -9.42 23.49 4.50
C PHE A 408 -10.24 24.79 4.38
N GLY A 409 -9.83 25.66 3.46
CA GLY A 409 -10.63 26.84 3.08
C GLY A 409 -11.89 26.44 2.30
N GLN A 410 -12.74 27.41 1.95
CA GLN A 410 -13.93 27.14 1.13
C GLN A 410 -13.55 26.37 -0.14
N ILE A 411 -14.05 25.15 -0.29
CA ILE A 411 -13.74 24.24 -1.40
C ILE A 411 -14.36 24.83 -2.69
N SER A 412 -13.53 25.50 -3.48
CA SER A 412 -13.86 26.05 -4.79
C SER A 412 -12.95 25.45 -5.85
N VAL A 413 -13.47 25.16 -7.04
CA VAL A 413 -12.67 24.65 -8.17
C VAL A 413 -11.48 25.57 -8.49
N ARG A 414 -11.63 26.88 -8.32
CA ARG A 414 -10.55 27.86 -8.55
C ARG A 414 -9.45 27.71 -7.49
N ASN A 415 -9.83 27.59 -6.23
CA ASN A 415 -8.89 27.42 -5.12
C ASN A 415 -8.16 26.08 -5.26
N LEU A 416 -8.89 25.03 -5.60
CA LEU A 416 -8.35 23.70 -5.81
C LEU A 416 -7.20 23.65 -6.84
N VAL A 417 -7.32 24.39 -7.96
CA VAL A 417 -6.25 24.43 -8.98
C VAL A 417 -4.99 25.11 -8.44
N VAL A 418 -5.13 26.16 -7.63
CA VAL A 418 -4.00 26.94 -7.14
C VAL A 418 -3.42 26.35 -5.85
N GLU A 419 -4.26 25.81 -4.98
CA GLU A 419 -3.84 25.08 -3.76
C GLU A 419 -3.16 23.73 -4.09
N GLY A 420 -3.34 23.19 -5.29
CA GLY A 420 -2.68 21.97 -5.77
C GLY A 420 -1.43 22.21 -6.61
N LEU A 421 -0.85 23.40 -6.64
CA LEU A 421 0.33 23.69 -7.49
C LEU A 421 1.51 22.76 -7.19
N ALA A 422 1.78 22.48 -5.92
CA ALA A 422 2.86 21.59 -5.52
C ALA A 422 2.64 20.13 -5.98
N LEU A 423 1.41 19.74 -6.32
CA LEU A 423 1.05 18.43 -6.86
C LEU A 423 0.98 18.47 -8.41
N TRP A 424 0.20 19.42 -8.98
CA TRP A 424 -0.07 19.41 -10.42
C TRP A 424 1.13 19.76 -11.26
N VAL A 425 1.96 20.73 -10.82
CA VAL A 425 3.13 21.15 -11.61
C VAL A 425 4.13 20.01 -11.76
N PRO A 426 4.55 19.29 -10.69
CA PRO A 426 5.44 18.15 -10.84
C PRO A 426 4.85 17.00 -11.67
N LEU A 427 3.55 16.69 -11.48
CA LEU A 427 2.90 15.66 -12.30
C LEU A 427 2.79 16.08 -13.77
N ALA A 428 2.50 17.36 -14.06
CA ALA A 428 2.48 17.86 -15.43
C ALA A 428 3.87 17.83 -16.07
N VAL A 429 4.93 18.20 -15.32
CA VAL A 429 6.32 18.09 -15.77
C VAL A 429 6.67 16.64 -16.05
N LEU A 430 6.31 15.72 -15.14
CA LEU A 430 6.53 14.28 -15.31
C LEU A 430 5.86 13.77 -16.59
N LEU A 431 4.57 14.05 -16.77
CA LEU A 431 3.84 13.60 -17.95
C LEU A 431 4.36 14.25 -19.24
N TYR A 432 4.67 15.54 -19.21
CA TYR A 432 5.22 16.23 -20.38
C TYR A 432 6.58 15.65 -20.80
N THR A 433 7.47 15.42 -19.86
CA THR A 433 8.80 14.86 -20.14
C THR A 433 8.75 13.42 -20.61
N LEU A 434 7.86 12.59 -20.02
CA LEU A 434 7.67 11.20 -20.43
C LEU A 434 6.94 11.06 -21.78
N VAL A 435 5.86 11.82 -21.99
CA VAL A 435 4.95 11.60 -23.13
C VAL A 435 5.35 12.43 -24.35
N VAL A 436 5.75 13.68 -24.14
CA VAL A 436 6.04 14.62 -25.25
C VAL A 436 7.52 14.62 -25.59
N LEU A 437 8.38 14.71 -24.56
CA LEU A 437 9.83 14.73 -24.78
C LEU A 437 10.44 13.32 -24.87
N LEU A 438 9.69 12.28 -24.50
CA LEU A 438 10.12 10.87 -24.50
C LEU A 438 11.42 10.65 -23.72
N TYR A 439 11.60 11.38 -22.62
CA TYR A 439 12.75 11.20 -21.74
C TYR A 439 12.65 9.88 -20.97
N ASP A 440 13.81 9.38 -20.57
CA ASP A 440 13.91 8.26 -19.64
C ASP A 440 13.19 8.60 -18.31
N PRO A 441 12.49 7.64 -17.69
CA PRO A 441 11.74 7.88 -16.43
C PRO A 441 12.62 8.40 -15.29
N LEU A 442 13.89 8.03 -15.23
CA LEU A 442 14.82 8.50 -14.21
C LEU A 442 15.04 10.02 -14.33
N TYR A 443 15.29 10.50 -15.55
CA TYR A 443 15.49 11.93 -15.82
C TYR A 443 14.19 12.70 -15.74
N ALA A 444 13.07 12.12 -16.17
CA ALA A 444 11.74 12.71 -16.02
C ALA A 444 11.36 12.90 -14.55
N GLY A 445 11.64 11.90 -13.71
CA GLY A 445 11.46 11.96 -12.26
C GLY A 445 12.34 13.04 -11.60
N PHE A 446 13.61 13.14 -12.02
CA PHE A 446 14.49 14.22 -11.55
C PHE A 446 13.92 15.60 -11.86
N LEU A 447 13.48 15.86 -13.09
CA LEU A 447 12.88 17.15 -13.47
C LEU A 447 11.58 17.43 -12.72
N SER A 448 10.79 16.37 -12.47
CA SER A 448 9.59 16.47 -11.65
C SER A 448 9.92 16.90 -10.21
N ILE A 449 10.91 16.28 -9.56
CA ILE A 449 11.39 16.68 -8.23
C ILE A 449 11.86 18.14 -8.24
N MET A 450 12.66 18.54 -9.22
CA MET A 450 13.15 19.93 -9.32
C MET A 450 12.01 20.93 -9.47
N SER A 451 10.91 20.54 -10.06
CA SER A 451 9.73 21.40 -10.23
C SER A 451 8.86 21.50 -8.96
N VAL A 452 8.98 20.55 -8.00
CA VAL A 452 8.28 20.64 -6.72
C VAL A 452 8.67 21.90 -5.97
N PHE A 453 9.95 22.22 -5.88
CA PHE A 453 10.47 23.31 -5.05
C PHE A 453 9.88 24.68 -5.40
N PRO A 454 9.93 25.16 -6.66
CA PRO A 454 9.30 26.43 -7.01
C PRO A 454 7.77 26.40 -6.89
N ALA A 455 7.12 25.28 -7.22
CA ALA A 455 5.68 25.15 -7.13
C ALA A 455 5.20 25.21 -5.68
N ALA A 456 5.84 24.46 -4.77
CA ALA A 456 5.53 24.44 -3.35
C ALA A 456 5.81 25.77 -2.66
N PHE A 457 6.91 26.43 -3.00
CA PHE A 457 7.22 27.76 -2.46
C PHE A 457 6.16 28.80 -2.85
N VAL A 458 5.75 28.82 -4.11
CA VAL A 458 4.69 29.72 -4.60
C VAL A 458 3.35 29.39 -3.92
N GLN A 459 2.99 28.12 -3.81
CA GLN A 459 1.78 27.67 -3.11
C GLN A 459 1.79 28.09 -1.63
N GLY A 460 2.89 27.87 -0.92
CA GLY A 460 3.02 28.23 0.48
C GLY A 460 2.82 29.73 0.73
N ILE A 461 3.48 30.58 -0.05
CA ILE A 461 3.34 32.06 0.07
C ILE A 461 1.91 32.50 -0.29
N ALA A 462 1.27 31.86 -1.26
CA ALA A 462 -0.04 32.26 -1.73
C ALA A 462 -1.20 31.89 -0.78
N PHE A 463 -1.06 30.81 -0.01
CA PHE A 463 -2.18 30.20 0.74
C PHE A 463 -1.94 29.98 2.23
N ARG A 464 -0.69 30.09 2.72
CA ARG A 464 -0.41 29.91 4.14
C ARG A 464 0.02 31.24 4.76
N GLU A 465 -0.76 31.75 5.70
CA GLU A 465 -0.41 33.01 6.40
C GLU A 465 0.91 32.85 7.17
N GLY A 466 1.83 33.78 6.92
CA GLY A 466 3.14 33.78 7.58
C GLY A 466 4.14 32.75 7.05
N TYR A 467 3.83 32.04 5.97
CA TYR A 467 4.74 31.09 5.33
C TYR A 467 5.98 31.80 4.75
N GLY A 468 7.16 31.32 5.11
CA GLY A 468 8.42 31.90 4.67
C GLY A 468 9.43 30.85 4.22
N VAL A 469 10.65 31.31 3.97
CA VAL A 469 11.76 30.43 3.54
C VAL A 469 12.06 29.34 4.59
N TYR A 470 11.92 29.65 5.87
CA TYR A 470 12.17 28.69 6.93
C TYR A 470 11.16 27.54 6.93
N ASP A 471 9.86 27.88 6.78
CA ASP A 471 8.80 26.88 6.72
C ASP A 471 8.96 25.99 5.49
N PHE A 472 9.28 26.58 4.32
CA PHE A 472 9.60 25.87 3.11
C PHE A 472 10.77 24.88 3.28
N LEU A 473 11.83 25.28 3.98
CA LEU A 473 12.96 24.39 4.25
C LEU A 473 12.57 23.24 5.17
N VAL A 474 11.76 23.50 6.21
CA VAL A 474 11.28 22.45 7.13
C VAL A 474 10.40 21.44 6.38
N ASP A 475 9.42 21.91 5.60
CA ASP A 475 8.55 21.03 4.79
C ASP A 475 9.37 20.22 3.77
N THR A 476 10.38 20.86 3.15
CA THR A 476 11.30 20.14 2.24
C THR A 476 12.07 19.04 2.95
N LEU A 477 12.69 19.33 4.09
CA LEU A 477 13.46 18.36 4.86
C LEU A 477 12.60 17.22 5.36
N ASP A 478 11.39 17.50 5.82
CA ASP A 478 10.40 16.49 6.17
C ASP A 478 10.04 15.61 4.99
N GLY A 479 9.77 16.20 3.82
CA GLY A 479 9.47 15.46 2.59
C GLY A 479 10.58 14.54 2.14
N LEU A 480 11.85 14.95 2.28
CA LEU A 480 13.00 14.09 1.98
C LEU A 480 13.12 12.93 2.97
N GLY A 481 12.81 13.14 4.24
CA GLY A 481 12.70 12.08 5.24
C GLY A 481 11.61 11.07 4.89
N ARG A 482 10.40 11.54 4.53
CA ARG A 482 9.28 10.70 4.06
C ARG A 482 9.65 9.88 2.82
N GLY A 483 10.39 10.48 1.87
CA GLY A 483 10.88 9.79 0.69
C GLY A 483 11.75 8.57 1.03
N LEU A 484 12.64 8.70 2.03
CA LEU A 484 13.43 7.57 2.53
C LEU A 484 12.54 6.54 3.26
N GLU A 485 11.62 6.99 4.10
CA GLU A 485 10.69 6.11 4.83
C GLU A 485 9.83 5.27 3.89
N ASN A 486 9.43 5.83 2.75
CA ASN A 486 8.70 5.12 1.72
C ASN A 486 9.62 4.15 0.94
N ALA A 487 10.86 4.54 0.64
CA ALA A 487 11.79 3.77 -0.18
C ALA A 487 12.46 2.62 0.56
N ALA A 488 12.93 2.83 1.80
CA ALA A 488 13.78 1.89 2.51
C ALA A 488 13.12 0.51 2.74
N PRO A 489 11.85 0.43 3.18
CA PRO A 489 11.14 -0.85 3.28
C PRO A 489 11.07 -1.57 1.93
N ILE A 490 10.72 -0.85 0.87
CA ILE A 490 10.59 -1.43 -0.48
C ILE A 490 11.93 -2.01 -0.91
N ALA A 491 13.02 -1.26 -0.81
CA ALA A 491 14.35 -1.71 -1.22
C ALA A 491 14.81 -2.97 -0.47
N VAL A 492 14.57 -3.04 0.85
CA VAL A 492 14.88 -4.24 1.65
C VAL A 492 14.04 -5.44 1.21
N SER A 493 12.75 -5.24 0.93
CA SER A 493 11.90 -6.31 0.42
C SER A 493 12.38 -6.83 -0.93
N LEU A 494 12.83 -5.94 -1.81
CA LEU A 494 13.38 -6.27 -3.12
C LEU A 494 14.73 -6.98 -3.02
N GLY A 495 15.56 -6.64 -2.04
CA GLY A 495 16.79 -7.36 -1.73
C GLY A 495 16.52 -8.81 -1.35
N VAL A 496 15.54 -9.07 -0.49
CA VAL A 496 15.11 -10.44 -0.13
C VAL A 496 14.52 -11.17 -1.34
N MET A 497 13.73 -10.49 -2.16
CA MET A 497 13.20 -11.08 -3.39
C MET A 497 14.29 -11.44 -4.39
N ASN A 498 15.34 -10.63 -4.48
CA ASN A 498 16.50 -10.95 -5.32
C ASN A 498 17.28 -12.18 -4.83
N ILE A 499 17.32 -12.44 -3.50
CA ILE A 499 17.82 -13.72 -2.97
C ILE A 499 16.98 -14.87 -3.53
N PHE A 500 15.66 -14.78 -3.43
CA PHE A 500 14.76 -15.82 -3.93
C PHE A 500 14.89 -16.03 -5.44
N VAL A 501 14.91 -14.95 -6.24
CA VAL A 501 15.10 -15.00 -7.69
C VAL A 501 16.45 -15.61 -8.06
N GLY A 502 17.51 -15.24 -7.35
CA GLY A 502 18.84 -15.82 -7.54
C GLY A 502 18.85 -17.34 -7.29
N VAL A 503 18.13 -17.79 -6.25
CA VAL A 503 17.93 -19.22 -5.98
C VAL A 503 17.18 -19.91 -7.12
N LEU A 504 16.08 -19.34 -7.60
CA LEU A 504 15.31 -19.91 -8.71
C LEU A 504 16.15 -20.06 -9.98
N ASN A 505 17.00 -19.07 -10.27
CA ASN A 505 17.92 -19.09 -11.41
C ASN A 505 19.04 -20.15 -11.23
N LEU A 506 19.66 -20.21 -10.04
CA LEU A 506 20.73 -21.17 -9.75
C LEU A 506 20.24 -22.63 -9.79
N THR A 507 18.99 -22.87 -9.44
CA THR A 507 18.38 -24.22 -9.41
C THR A 507 17.67 -24.60 -10.71
N GLY A 508 17.38 -23.63 -11.59
CA GLY A 508 16.59 -23.82 -12.81
C GLY A 508 15.09 -24.07 -12.54
N PHE A 509 14.61 -23.83 -11.30
CA PHE A 509 13.25 -24.13 -10.91
C PHE A 509 12.19 -23.38 -11.71
N THR A 510 12.47 -22.15 -12.15
CA THR A 510 11.56 -21.36 -12.97
C THR A 510 11.06 -22.12 -14.19
N GLN A 511 11.95 -22.78 -14.93
CA GLN A 511 11.61 -23.53 -16.15
C GLN A 511 10.79 -24.79 -15.82
N VAL A 512 11.19 -25.50 -14.77
CA VAL A 512 10.50 -26.72 -14.31
C VAL A 512 9.09 -26.40 -13.85
N PHE A 513 8.90 -25.29 -13.14
CA PHE A 513 7.57 -24.86 -12.67
C PHE A 513 6.67 -24.45 -13.84
N ALA A 514 7.19 -23.66 -14.79
CA ALA A 514 6.42 -23.19 -15.95
C ALA A 514 5.94 -24.36 -16.79
N SER A 515 6.83 -25.30 -17.18
CA SER A 515 6.44 -26.50 -17.95
C SER A 515 5.45 -27.38 -17.19
N SER A 516 5.63 -27.55 -15.86
CA SER A 516 4.69 -28.33 -15.05
C SER A 516 3.29 -27.70 -15.00
N LEU A 517 3.20 -26.36 -15.00
CA LEU A 517 1.92 -25.64 -15.02
C LEU A 517 1.18 -25.86 -16.35
N VAL A 518 1.90 -25.84 -17.47
CA VAL A 518 1.37 -26.13 -18.82
C VAL A 518 0.90 -27.58 -18.91
N ASP A 519 1.72 -28.53 -18.45
CA ASP A 519 1.38 -29.95 -18.46
C ASP A 519 0.13 -30.25 -17.62
N LEU A 520 0.05 -29.66 -16.42
CA LEU A 520 -1.12 -29.82 -15.52
C LEU A 520 -2.40 -29.29 -16.15
N SER A 521 -2.31 -28.24 -16.96
CA SER A 521 -3.46 -27.68 -17.69
C SER A 521 -3.93 -28.56 -18.85
N GLY A 522 -3.14 -29.57 -19.24
CA GLY A 522 -3.42 -30.42 -20.39
C GLY A 522 -3.53 -29.64 -21.70
N GLY A 523 -2.91 -28.49 -21.83
CA GLY A 523 -2.99 -27.58 -22.99
C GLY A 523 -4.30 -26.78 -23.07
N VAL A 524 -5.17 -26.84 -22.05
CA VAL A 524 -6.43 -26.08 -22.01
C VAL A 524 -6.15 -24.70 -21.41
N LEU A 525 -6.19 -23.65 -22.23
CA LEU A 525 -5.89 -22.27 -21.81
C LEU A 525 -6.72 -21.83 -20.61
N ALA A 526 -8.02 -22.15 -20.55
CA ALA A 526 -8.87 -21.76 -19.42
C ALA A 526 -8.41 -22.38 -18.10
N LEU A 527 -7.95 -23.63 -18.10
CA LEU A 527 -7.38 -24.28 -16.91
C LEU A 527 -6.03 -23.67 -16.52
N LEU A 528 -5.18 -23.37 -17.52
CA LEU A 528 -3.91 -22.70 -17.28
C LEU A 528 -4.11 -21.36 -16.59
N LEU A 529 -5.06 -20.54 -17.05
CA LEU A 529 -5.38 -19.25 -16.45
C LEU A 529 -5.92 -19.39 -15.02
N VAL A 530 -6.74 -20.42 -14.74
CA VAL A 530 -7.22 -20.68 -13.37
C VAL A 530 -6.06 -21.11 -12.47
N PHE A 531 -5.18 -21.99 -12.92
CA PHE A 531 -4.01 -22.40 -12.15
C PHE A 531 -3.03 -21.24 -11.95
N ALA A 532 -2.83 -20.41 -12.97
CA ALA A 532 -2.04 -19.19 -12.89
C ALA A 532 -2.61 -18.21 -11.86
N MET A 533 -3.93 -17.99 -11.84
CA MET A 533 -4.59 -17.18 -10.81
C MET A 533 -4.35 -17.74 -9.40
N ILE A 534 -4.59 -19.04 -9.20
CA ILE A 534 -4.39 -19.67 -7.88
C ILE A 534 -2.93 -19.53 -7.45
N ALA A 535 -1.99 -19.81 -8.34
CA ALA A 535 -0.57 -19.67 -8.06
C ALA A 535 -0.18 -18.21 -7.72
N ALA A 536 -0.66 -17.22 -8.50
CA ALA A 536 -0.40 -15.81 -8.26
C ALA A 536 -0.96 -15.33 -6.91
N LEU A 537 -2.17 -15.75 -6.56
CA LEU A 537 -2.77 -15.45 -5.26
C LEU A 537 -1.98 -16.10 -4.12
N LEU A 538 -1.56 -17.36 -4.26
CA LEU A 538 -0.79 -18.08 -3.25
C LEU A 538 0.60 -17.46 -3.03
N PHE A 539 1.32 -17.14 -4.11
CA PHE A 539 2.61 -16.46 -4.02
C PHE A 539 2.49 -15.03 -3.52
N GLY A 540 1.30 -14.42 -3.61
CA GLY A 540 1.04 -13.10 -3.06
C GLY A 540 0.70 -13.07 -1.56
N LEU A 541 0.46 -14.20 -0.92
CA LEU A 541 0.02 -14.24 0.48
C LEU A 541 1.09 -13.71 1.43
N GLY A 542 0.75 -12.66 2.17
CA GLY A 542 1.60 -12.12 3.23
C GLY A 542 2.82 -11.34 2.77
N MET A 543 2.89 -11.00 1.50
CA MET A 543 3.98 -10.20 0.92
C MET A 543 3.49 -8.84 0.47
N PRO A 544 4.36 -7.80 0.49
CA PRO A 544 4.08 -6.55 -0.21
C PRO A 544 3.82 -6.83 -1.70
N THR A 545 2.95 -6.05 -2.33
CA THR A 545 2.49 -6.32 -3.70
C THR A 545 3.62 -6.43 -4.72
N VAL A 546 4.69 -5.64 -4.56
CA VAL A 546 5.86 -5.69 -5.46
C VAL A 546 6.54 -7.05 -5.36
N ALA A 547 6.77 -7.54 -4.16
CA ALA A 547 7.35 -8.86 -3.91
C ALA A 547 6.44 -9.99 -4.44
N ALA A 548 5.15 -9.88 -4.18
CA ALA A 548 4.12 -10.79 -4.69
C ALA A 548 4.14 -10.87 -6.23
N TYR A 549 4.19 -9.71 -6.89
CA TYR A 549 4.26 -9.64 -8.34
C TYR A 549 5.53 -10.31 -8.89
N ILE A 550 6.70 -9.99 -8.33
CA ILE A 550 7.98 -10.54 -8.80
C ILE A 550 7.98 -12.06 -8.67
N THR A 551 7.62 -12.58 -7.50
CA THR A 551 7.57 -14.02 -7.26
C THR A 551 6.64 -14.71 -8.25
N ALA A 552 5.43 -14.20 -8.39
CA ALA A 552 4.42 -14.79 -9.24
C ALA A 552 4.78 -14.67 -10.72
N VAL A 553 5.27 -13.51 -11.18
CA VAL A 553 5.52 -13.29 -12.61
C VAL A 553 6.66 -14.14 -13.14
N LEU A 554 7.74 -14.30 -12.38
CA LEU A 554 8.88 -15.12 -12.81
C LEU A 554 8.52 -16.60 -12.96
N LEU A 555 7.56 -17.09 -12.16
CA LEU A 555 7.14 -18.48 -12.21
C LEU A 555 6.00 -18.71 -13.21
N ILE A 556 5.10 -17.74 -13.37
CA ILE A 556 3.85 -17.94 -14.11
C ILE A 556 3.92 -17.36 -15.52
N ALA A 557 4.54 -16.18 -15.74
CA ALA A 557 4.56 -15.55 -17.05
C ALA A 557 5.19 -16.42 -18.15
N PRO A 558 6.28 -17.18 -17.91
CA PRO A 558 6.81 -18.10 -18.92
C PRO A 558 5.76 -19.12 -19.40
N ALA A 559 4.99 -19.70 -18.49
CA ALA A 559 3.92 -20.66 -18.85
C ALA A 559 2.82 -20.02 -19.67
N LEU A 560 2.43 -18.79 -19.36
CA LEU A 560 1.41 -18.05 -20.09
C LEU A 560 1.90 -17.66 -21.50
N THR A 561 3.15 -17.23 -21.62
CA THR A 561 3.74 -16.89 -22.92
C THR A 561 4.00 -18.12 -23.81
N GLU A 562 4.36 -19.25 -23.22
CA GLU A 562 4.45 -20.54 -23.92
C GLU A 562 3.07 -20.97 -24.50
N ALA A 563 2.00 -20.67 -23.77
CA ALA A 563 0.63 -20.88 -24.24
C ALA A 563 0.14 -19.87 -25.29
N GLY A 564 1.01 -18.95 -25.75
CA GLY A 564 0.73 -17.97 -26.80
C GLY A 564 0.11 -16.66 -26.32
N ILE A 565 0.10 -16.39 -25.02
CA ILE A 565 -0.35 -15.08 -24.48
C ILE A 565 0.78 -14.07 -24.68
N GLU A 566 0.41 -12.88 -25.12
CA GLU A 566 1.35 -11.78 -25.31
C GLU A 566 2.01 -11.40 -23.96
N LEU A 567 3.31 -11.14 -23.99
CA LEU A 567 4.15 -10.96 -22.79
C LEU A 567 3.56 -9.95 -21.80
N LEU A 568 3.18 -8.78 -22.30
CA LEU A 568 2.66 -7.72 -21.44
C LEU A 568 1.28 -8.06 -20.86
N ALA A 569 0.43 -8.79 -21.61
CA ALA A 569 -0.84 -9.29 -21.11
C ALA A 569 -0.64 -10.35 -20.00
N ALA A 570 0.33 -11.24 -20.16
CA ALA A 570 0.71 -12.20 -19.11
C ALA A 570 1.20 -11.48 -17.84
N HIS A 571 2.03 -10.44 -17.98
CA HIS A 571 2.51 -9.63 -16.86
C HIS A 571 1.38 -8.88 -16.17
N PHE A 572 0.46 -8.24 -16.90
CA PHE A 572 -0.72 -7.57 -16.32
C PHE A 572 -1.66 -8.56 -15.64
N PHE A 573 -1.85 -9.74 -16.20
CA PHE A 573 -2.64 -10.80 -15.58
C PHE A 573 -2.09 -11.15 -14.18
N VAL A 574 -0.80 -11.43 -14.09
CA VAL A 574 -0.16 -11.79 -12.83
C VAL A 574 -0.15 -10.60 -11.86
N PHE A 575 0.12 -9.40 -12.36
CA PHE A 575 0.17 -8.18 -11.53
C PHE A 575 -1.18 -7.89 -10.85
N TYR A 576 -2.28 -8.02 -11.58
CA TYR A 576 -3.61 -7.81 -10.99
C TYR A 576 -3.92 -8.83 -9.89
N PHE A 577 -3.57 -10.11 -10.06
CA PHE A 577 -3.76 -11.10 -9.00
C PHE A 577 -2.80 -10.89 -7.82
N ALA A 578 -1.59 -10.38 -8.05
CA ALA A 578 -0.70 -9.97 -6.97
C ALA A 578 -1.31 -8.81 -6.14
N ILE A 579 -1.97 -7.84 -6.78
CA ILE A 579 -2.71 -6.78 -6.09
C ILE A 579 -3.91 -7.34 -5.31
N LEU A 580 -4.71 -8.20 -5.93
CA LEU A 580 -5.89 -8.81 -5.31
C LEU A 580 -5.53 -9.74 -4.15
N SER A 581 -4.30 -10.28 -4.10
CA SER A 581 -3.81 -11.06 -2.96
C SER A 581 -3.79 -10.25 -1.65
N ALA A 582 -3.60 -8.93 -1.74
CA ALA A 582 -3.66 -8.03 -0.58
C ALA A 582 -5.07 -7.89 0.03
N LEU A 583 -6.11 -8.35 -0.70
CA LEU A 583 -7.50 -8.41 -0.25
C LEU A 583 -7.95 -9.82 0.13
N THR A 584 -7.14 -10.84 -0.20
CA THR A 584 -7.55 -12.25 -0.12
C THR A 584 -7.07 -12.90 1.17
N PRO A 585 -7.98 -13.46 2.01
CA PRO A 585 -7.58 -14.25 3.18
C PRO A 585 -6.69 -15.44 2.78
N PRO A 586 -5.82 -15.93 3.67
CA PRO A 586 -5.80 -15.67 5.13
C PRO A 586 -5.02 -14.44 5.59
N VAL A 587 -4.25 -13.78 4.74
CA VAL A 587 -3.37 -12.67 5.17
C VAL A 587 -3.97 -11.30 4.88
N ALA A 588 -4.44 -11.03 3.64
CA ALA A 588 -5.17 -9.84 3.22
C ALA A 588 -4.64 -8.54 3.88
N ILE A 589 -3.39 -8.17 3.60
CA ILE A 589 -2.65 -7.12 4.33
C ILE A 589 -3.40 -5.78 4.32
N ALA A 590 -3.99 -5.38 3.19
CA ALA A 590 -4.76 -4.13 3.11
C ALA A 590 -5.99 -4.16 4.03
N CYS A 591 -6.69 -5.31 4.09
CA CYS A 591 -7.81 -5.49 4.99
C CYS A 591 -7.38 -5.50 6.46
N LEU A 592 -6.21 -6.06 6.77
CA LEU A 592 -5.68 -6.09 8.13
C LEU A 592 -5.36 -4.68 8.63
N VAL A 593 -4.73 -3.87 7.81
CA VAL A 593 -4.39 -2.48 8.15
C VAL A 593 -5.67 -1.66 8.33
N ALA A 594 -6.57 -1.67 7.35
CA ALA A 594 -7.81 -0.92 7.42
C ALA A 594 -8.72 -1.36 8.60
N ALA A 595 -8.78 -2.67 8.89
CA ALA A 595 -9.54 -3.19 10.04
C ALA A 595 -8.97 -2.71 11.38
N ARG A 596 -7.65 -2.58 11.50
CA ARG A 596 -7.02 -2.00 12.70
C ARG A 596 -7.35 -0.53 12.87
N VAL A 597 -7.28 0.26 11.80
CA VAL A 597 -7.65 1.68 11.82
C VAL A 597 -9.15 1.85 12.17
N ALA A 598 -9.99 0.94 11.69
CA ALA A 598 -11.43 0.96 11.95
C ALA A 598 -11.83 0.46 13.34
N ASP A 599 -10.92 -0.15 14.09
CA ASP A 599 -11.24 -0.99 15.25
C ASP A 599 -12.30 -2.05 14.89
N GLY A 600 -12.12 -2.69 13.74
CA GLY A 600 -13.03 -3.64 13.13
C GLY A 600 -12.53 -5.08 13.16
N ASN A 601 -13.38 -6.00 12.72
CA ASN A 601 -13.03 -7.41 12.65
C ASN A 601 -12.38 -7.75 11.31
N PHE A 602 -11.14 -8.24 11.32
CA PHE A 602 -10.38 -8.62 10.12
C PHE A 602 -11.16 -9.52 9.15
N TRP A 603 -11.77 -10.61 9.65
CA TRP A 603 -12.48 -11.57 8.80
C TRP A 603 -13.74 -11.00 8.17
N ARG A 604 -14.46 -10.13 8.89
CA ARG A 604 -15.65 -9.45 8.36
C ARG A 604 -15.25 -8.41 7.34
N THR A 605 -14.23 -7.61 7.63
CA THR A 605 -13.63 -6.65 6.67
C THR A 605 -13.19 -7.36 5.39
N ALA A 606 -12.40 -8.41 5.49
CA ALA A 606 -11.92 -9.16 4.33
C ALA A 606 -13.05 -9.79 3.51
N LYS A 607 -14.09 -10.33 4.17
CA LYS A 607 -15.28 -10.84 3.47
C LYS A 607 -16.03 -9.76 2.71
N LYS A 608 -16.22 -8.57 3.32
CA LYS A 608 -16.88 -7.44 2.66
C LYS A 608 -16.03 -6.89 1.51
N SER A 609 -14.71 -6.80 1.71
CA SER A 609 -13.75 -6.42 0.67
C SER A 609 -13.77 -7.38 -0.53
N LEU A 610 -13.84 -8.69 -0.29
CA LEU A 610 -13.96 -9.68 -1.38
C LEU A 610 -15.27 -9.56 -2.16
N VAL A 611 -16.38 -9.27 -1.51
CA VAL A 611 -17.66 -9.03 -2.21
C VAL A 611 -17.57 -7.79 -3.10
N LEU A 612 -16.97 -6.71 -2.59
CA LEU A 612 -16.77 -5.47 -3.32
C LEU A 612 -15.76 -5.65 -4.48
N ALA A 613 -14.70 -6.40 -4.25
CA ALA A 613 -13.64 -6.66 -5.22
C ALA A 613 -13.96 -7.82 -6.19
N ALA A 614 -15.02 -8.59 -5.97
CA ALA A 614 -15.29 -9.78 -6.77
C ALA A 614 -15.37 -9.54 -8.31
N PRO A 615 -15.94 -8.42 -8.81
CA PRO A 615 -15.87 -8.10 -10.23
C PRO A 615 -14.44 -7.92 -10.74
N LEU A 616 -13.51 -7.49 -9.88
CA LEU A 616 -12.12 -7.24 -10.22
C LEU A 616 -11.33 -8.53 -10.49
N PHE A 617 -11.74 -9.67 -9.91
CA PHE A 617 -11.13 -10.97 -10.19
C PHE A 617 -11.37 -11.45 -11.62
N VAL A 618 -12.36 -10.88 -12.30
CA VAL A 618 -12.67 -11.19 -13.70
C VAL A 618 -11.80 -10.39 -14.66
N LEU A 619 -11.38 -9.18 -14.24
CA LEU A 619 -10.66 -8.22 -15.09
C LEU A 619 -9.36 -8.78 -15.72
N PRO A 620 -8.47 -9.51 -14.99
CA PRO A 620 -7.26 -10.07 -15.59
C PRO A 620 -7.53 -11.06 -16.73
N TYR A 621 -8.60 -11.86 -16.63
CA TYR A 621 -8.97 -12.78 -17.71
C TYR A 621 -9.35 -12.05 -19.00
N ILE A 622 -9.92 -10.84 -18.86
CA ILE A 622 -10.30 -10.02 -20.01
C ILE A 622 -9.08 -9.59 -20.80
N PHE A 623 -7.95 -9.32 -20.15
CA PHE A 623 -6.70 -8.94 -20.83
C PHE A 623 -6.17 -10.03 -21.76
N VAL A 624 -6.44 -11.29 -21.42
CA VAL A 624 -6.05 -12.44 -22.24
C VAL A 624 -7.04 -12.70 -23.37
N VAL A 625 -8.35 -12.48 -23.10
CA VAL A 625 -9.44 -12.76 -24.03
C VAL A 625 -9.65 -11.64 -25.04
N ASN A 626 -9.43 -10.41 -24.60
CA ASN A 626 -9.61 -9.19 -25.39
C ASN A 626 -8.46 -8.22 -25.12
N ASP A 627 -7.38 -8.43 -25.82
CA ASP A 627 -6.14 -7.67 -25.71
C ASP A 627 -6.28 -6.19 -26.12
N SER A 628 -7.38 -5.82 -26.81
CA SER A 628 -7.64 -4.43 -27.23
C SER A 628 -7.83 -3.45 -26.06
N LEU A 629 -8.08 -3.92 -24.82
CA LEU A 629 -8.07 -3.09 -23.62
C LEU A 629 -6.67 -2.69 -23.20
N LEU A 630 -5.67 -3.51 -23.51
CA LEU A 630 -4.26 -3.23 -23.26
C LEU A 630 -3.61 -2.54 -24.47
N PHE A 631 -3.86 -3.07 -25.67
CA PHE A 631 -3.25 -2.59 -26.91
C PHE A 631 -4.28 -1.81 -27.74
N TRP A 632 -4.31 -0.52 -27.50
CA TRP A 632 -5.36 0.36 -28.03
C TRP A 632 -5.46 0.31 -29.55
N SER A 633 -6.66 0.00 -30.02
CA SER A 633 -7.01 -0.04 -31.44
C SER A 633 -8.40 0.56 -31.65
N PHE A 634 -8.55 1.46 -32.62
CA PHE A 634 -9.83 2.03 -32.95
C PHE A 634 -10.45 1.24 -34.11
N PRO A 635 -11.76 0.87 -34.07
CA PRO A 635 -12.78 1.19 -33.05
C PRO A 635 -12.94 0.15 -31.93
N THR A 636 -12.10 -0.88 -31.84
CA THR A 636 -12.29 -2.02 -30.93
C THR A 636 -12.15 -1.67 -29.47
N THR A 637 -11.15 -0.85 -29.09
CA THR A 637 -10.92 -0.48 -27.69
C THR A 637 -12.10 0.25 -27.03
N PRO A 638 -12.67 1.33 -27.61
CA PRO A 638 -13.85 1.98 -27.03
C PRO A 638 -15.04 1.03 -26.86
N ILE A 639 -15.27 0.12 -27.83
CA ILE A 639 -16.35 -0.87 -27.77
C ILE A 639 -16.07 -1.86 -26.62
N ALA A 640 -14.86 -2.41 -26.55
CA ALA A 640 -14.45 -3.31 -25.48
C ALA A 640 -14.58 -2.68 -24.10
N PHE A 641 -14.15 -1.43 -23.97
CA PHE A 641 -14.27 -0.69 -22.70
C PHE A 641 -15.74 -0.56 -22.24
N VAL A 642 -16.65 -0.14 -23.13
CA VAL A 642 -18.07 0.01 -22.80
C VAL A 642 -18.71 -1.33 -22.45
N VAL A 643 -18.39 -2.38 -23.18
CA VAL A 643 -18.90 -3.73 -22.93
C VAL A 643 -18.45 -4.25 -21.57
N VAL A 644 -17.15 -4.16 -21.29
CA VAL A 644 -16.58 -4.63 -20.02
C VAL A 644 -17.10 -3.79 -18.87
N ALA A 645 -17.14 -2.48 -18.99
CA ALA A 645 -17.71 -1.58 -17.97
C ALA A 645 -19.17 -1.95 -17.66
N THR A 646 -19.98 -2.20 -18.68
CA THR A 646 -21.39 -2.64 -18.49
C THR A 646 -21.45 -3.99 -17.76
N GLY A 647 -20.61 -4.94 -18.13
CA GLY A 647 -20.52 -6.23 -17.45
C GLY A 647 -20.09 -6.10 -15.99
N MET A 648 -19.08 -5.28 -15.70
CA MET A 648 -18.61 -5.03 -14.33
C MET A 648 -19.68 -4.35 -13.47
N VAL A 649 -20.42 -3.38 -14.00
CA VAL A 649 -21.58 -2.77 -13.32
C VAL A 649 -22.65 -3.81 -13.01
N GLY A 650 -22.98 -4.68 -13.98
CA GLY A 650 -23.93 -5.77 -13.77
C GLY A 650 -23.48 -6.76 -12.69
N LEU A 651 -22.20 -7.15 -12.71
CA LEU A 651 -21.62 -8.04 -11.68
C LEU A 651 -21.62 -7.36 -10.29
N ALA A 652 -21.18 -6.12 -10.18
CA ALA A 652 -21.18 -5.38 -8.93
C ALA A 652 -22.59 -5.28 -8.36
N THR A 653 -23.59 -4.93 -9.19
CA THR A 653 -25.01 -4.85 -8.79
C THR A 653 -25.53 -6.20 -8.28
N ALA A 654 -25.26 -7.28 -9.01
CA ALA A 654 -25.70 -8.61 -8.63
C ALA A 654 -25.05 -9.12 -7.33
N LEU A 655 -23.77 -8.79 -7.09
CA LEU A 655 -23.01 -9.21 -5.92
C LEU A 655 -23.39 -8.42 -4.68
N VAL A 656 -23.52 -7.10 -4.79
CA VAL A 656 -24.03 -6.24 -3.72
C VAL A 656 -25.51 -6.57 -3.42
N ASN A 657 -26.23 -7.15 -4.37
CA ASN A 657 -27.64 -7.53 -4.28
C ASN A 657 -28.58 -6.33 -4.00
N TYR A 658 -28.28 -5.17 -4.58
CA TYR A 658 -29.04 -3.95 -4.40
C TYR A 658 -28.92 -3.02 -5.62
N LEU A 659 -30.01 -2.31 -5.96
CA LEU A 659 -29.98 -1.21 -6.95
C LEU A 659 -30.89 -0.08 -6.47
N SER A 660 -32.20 -0.15 -6.63
CA SER A 660 -33.22 0.73 -6.01
C SER A 660 -33.93 0.06 -4.83
N GLY A 661 -33.56 -1.18 -4.54
CA GLY A 661 -34.03 -2.07 -3.50
C GLY A 661 -33.30 -3.42 -3.63
N PRO A 662 -33.61 -4.39 -2.75
CA PRO A 662 -33.08 -5.75 -2.88
C PRO A 662 -33.47 -6.35 -4.22
N LEU A 663 -32.50 -6.95 -4.95
CA LEU A 663 -32.77 -7.55 -6.26
C LEU A 663 -33.66 -8.79 -6.15
N ARG A 664 -34.58 -8.96 -7.07
CA ARG A 664 -35.32 -10.20 -7.22
C ARG A 664 -34.36 -11.33 -7.64
N ILE A 665 -34.55 -12.53 -7.09
CA ILE A 665 -33.69 -13.69 -7.37
C ILE A 665 -33.49 -13.94 -8.88
N PRO A 666 -34.53 -13.94 -9.74
CA PRO A 666 -34.37 -14.14 -11.18
C PRO A 666 -33.49 -13.05 -11.83
N SER A 667 -33.68 -11.79 -11.44
CA SER A 667 -32.90 -10.68 -11.98
C SER A 667 -31.44 -10.73 -11.51
N ARG A 668 -31.21 -11.10 -10.27
CA ARG A 668 -29.87 -11.30 -9.71
C ARG A 668 -29.10 -12.39 -10.47
N VAL A 669 -29.74 -13.55 -10.66
CA VAL A 669 -29.17 -14.67 -11.42
C VAL A 669 -28.98 -14.26 -12.88
N GLY A 670 -29.98 -13.63 -13.49
CA GLY A 670 -29.90 -13.10 -14.85
C GLY A 670 -28.75 -12.12 -15.06
N LEU A 671 -28.54 -11.19 -14.11
CA LEU A 671 -27.42 -10.24 -14.14
C LEU A 671 -26.07 -10.96 -14.02
N LEU A 672 -25.93 -11.95 -13.13
CA LEU A 672 -24.70 -12.73 -13.02
C LEU A 672 -24.34 -13.41 -14.34
N PHE A 673 -25.30 -14.09 -14.98
CA PHE A 673 -25.07 -14.77 -16.26
C PHE A 673 -24.86 -13.79 -17.43
N ALA A 674 -25.70 -12.77 -17.57
CA ALA A 674 -25.61 -11.83 -18.68
C ALA A 674 -24.32 -10.98 -18.59
N ALA A 675 -23.99 -10.47 -17.39
CA ALA A 675 -22.79 -9.68 -17.20
C ALA A 675 -21.50 -10.51 -17.41
N THR A 676 -21.46 -11.75 -16.90
CA THR A 676 -20.35 -12.68 -17.18
C THR A 676 -20.25 -13.00 -18.67
N ALA A 677 -21.37 -13.28 -19.34
CA ALA A 677 -21.38 -13.50 -20.77
C ALA A 677 -20.91 -12.27 -21.57
N ALA A 678 -21.31 -11.06 -21.19
CA ALA A 678 -20.84 -9.83 -21.82
C ALA A 678 -19.31 -9.71 -21.79
N VAL A 679 -18.71 -10.05 -20.63
CA VAL A 679 -17.26 -9.97 -20.41
C VAL A 679 -16.49 -11.05 -21.17
N PHE A 680 -16.99 -12.32 -21.15
CA PHE A 680 -16.29 -13.49 -21.69
C PHE A 680 -16.73 -13.91 -23.10
N ALA A 681 -17.72 -13.25 -23.71
CA ALA A 681 -18.21 -13.59 -25.04
C ALA A 681 -17.13 -13.66 -26.15
N PRO A 682 -16.01 -12.92 -26.12
CA PRO A 682 -14.95 -13.07 -27.11
C PRO A 682 -14.37 -14.49 -27.25
N LEU A 683 -14.59 -15.37 -26.26
CA LEU A 683 -14.17 -16.77 -26.30
C LEU A 683 -15.13 -17.68 -27.10
N ALA A 684 -16.30 -17.17 -27.49
CA ALA A 684 -17.33 -17.99 -28.18
C ALA A 684 -17.36 -17.79 -29.72
N PRO A 685 -17.63 -18.81 -30.50
CA PRO A 685 -17.98 -18.62 -31.91
C PRO A 685 -19.25 -17.76 -32.03
N MET A 686 -19.30 -16.79 -32.93
CA MET A 686 -20.35 -15.76 -33.06
C MET A 686 -20.29 -14.66 -31.98
N THR A 687 -19.09 -14.24 -31.60
CA THR A 687 -18.76 -13.35 -30.50
C THR A 687 -19.56 -12.05 -30.42
N SER A 688 -19.76 -11.36 -31.56
CA SER A 688 -20.45 -10.08 -31.59
C SER A 688 -21.93 -10.14 -31.23
N VAL A 689 -22.65 -11.20 -31.72
CA VAL A 689 -24.08 -11.35 -31.45
C VAL A 689 -24.34 -11.72 -29.99
N VAL A 690 -23.57 -12.68 -29.45
CA VAL A 690 -23.67 -13.09 -28.04
C VAL A 690 -23.32 -11.93 -27.11
N GLN A 691 -22.27 -11.19 -27.43
CA GLN A 691 -21.82 -10.05 -26.65
C GLN A 691 -22.83 -8.90 -26.63
N ILE A 692 -23.39 -8.53 -27.81
CA ILE A 692 -24.44 -7.51 -27.89
C ILE A 692 -25.70 -7.96 -27.14
N ALA A 693 -26.14 -9.21 -27.30
CA ALA A 693 -27.29 -9.74 -26.58
C ALA A 693 -27.06 -9.73 -25.06
N ALA A 694 -25.87 -10.10 -24.59
CA ALA A 694 -25.52 -10.12 -23.20
C ALA A 694 -25.50 -8.70 -22.61
N VAL A 695 -24.91 -7.72 -23.30
CA VAL A 695 -24.90 -6.30 -22.91
C VAL A 695 -26.32 -5.74 -22.85
N LEU A 696 -27.12 -5.96 -23.88
CA LEU A 696 -28.51 -5.49 -23.91
C LEU A 696 -29.35 -6.14 -22.81
N THR A 697 -29.14 -7.43 -22.52
CA THR A 697 -29.81 -8.13 -21.42
C THR A 697 -29.38 -7.53 -20.04
N THR A 698 -28.09 -7.27 -19.86
CA THR A 698 -27.59 -6.64 -18.65
C THR A 698 -28.22 -5.26 -18.43
N ILE A 699 -28.22 -4.41 -19.47
CA ILE A 699 -28.84 -3.08 -19.41
C ILE A 699 -30.33 -3.20 -19.16
N ALA A 700 -31.06 -4.11 -19.85
CA ALA A 700 -32.48 -4.30 -19.65
C ALA A 700 -32.82 -4.72 -18.21
N LEU A 701 -32.06 -5.64 -17.62
CA LEU A 701 -32.26 -6.07 -16.24
C LEU A 701 -31.97 -4.93 -15.25
N LEU A 702 -30.90 -4.16 -15.47
CA LEU A 702 -30.60 -2.98 -14.64
C LEU A 702 -31.74 -1.94 -14.72
N VAL A 703 -32.26 -1.65 -15.91
CA VAL A 703 -33.37 -0.71 -16.08
C VAL A 703 -34.67 -1.22 -15.47
N LEU A 704 -34.95 -2.50 -15.59
CA LEU A 704 -36.13 -3.13 -14.98
C LEU A 704 -36.08 -3.07 -13.44
N GLU A 705 -34.95 -3.39 -12.85
CA GLU A 705 -34.77 -3.32 -11.39
C GLU A 705 -34.72 -1.87 -10.90
N ALA A 706 -34.15 -0.93 -11.65
CA ALA A 706 -34.14 0.48 -11.30
C ALA A 706 -35.55 1.10 -11.25
N LYS A 707 -36.48 0.60 -12.09
CA LYS A 707 -37.90 1.03 -12.12
C LYS A 707 -38.77 0.31 -11.10
N TYR A 708 -38.32 -0.83 -10.59
CA TYR A 708 -39.05 -1.62 -9.61
C TYR A 708 -38.83 -1.03 -8.22
N VAL A 709 -39.77 -0.18 -7.79
CA VAL A 709 -39.86 0.26 -6.40
C VAL A 709 -40.81 -0.71 -5.69
N PRO A 710 -40.37 -1.47 -4.67
CA PRO A 710 -41.27 -2.32 -3.90
C PRO A 710 -42.40 -1.47 -3.31
N GLU A 711 -43.64 -1.77 -3.64
CA GLU A 711 -44.81 -1.22 -2.94
C GLU A 711 -44.74 -1.67 -1.47
N GLY A 712 -44.24 -0.82 -0.59
CA GLY A 712 -44.17 -1.10 0.87
C GLY A 712 -42.90 -0.68 1.60
N GLY A 713 -41.94 -0.05 0.92
CA GLY A 713 -40.63 0.26 1.51
C GLY A 713 -40.47 1.69 2.04
N SER A 714 -41.39 2.21 2.89
CA SER A 714 -41.10 3.33 3.80
C SER A 714 -40.68 2.82 5.20
N GLY A 715 -40.10 1.64 5.28
CA GLY A 715 -39.57 1.07 6.51
C GLY A 715 -38.05 1.20 6.48
N GLN A 716 -37.48 2.00 7.35
CA GLN A 716 -36.08 1.85 7.76
C GLN A 716 -35.84 0.36 8.05
N PRO A 717 -34.71 -0.23 7.62
CA PRO A 717 -34.40 -1.57 8.08
C PRO A 717 -34.35 -1.56 9.59
N GLU A 718 -35.23 -2.35 10.23
CA GLU A 718 -35.15 -2.67 11.64
C GLU A 718 -33.70 -3.02 11.96
N ARG A 719 -33.05 -2.20 12.79
CA ARG A 719 -31.77 -2.56 13.37
C ARG A 719 -32.04 -3.87 14.13
N ALA A 720 -31.56 -4.97 13.58
CA ALA A 720 -31.48 -6.21 14.31
C ALA A 720 -30.68 -5.93 15.58
N SER A 721 -31.36 -5.91 16.71
CA SER A 721 -30.73 -5.88 18.02
C SER A 721 -29.76 -7.05 18.08
N VAL A 722 -28.49 -6.75 18.18
CA VAL A 722 -27.45 -7.73 18.49
C VAL A 722 -27.55 -7.97 19.99
N ASP A 723 -28.43 -8.90 20.36
CA ASP A 723 -28.38 -9.66 21.59
C ASP A 723 -28.36 -11.14 21.17
N ASP A 724 -27.14 -11.69 21.14
CA ASP A 724 -26.67 -13.02 21.52
C ASP A 724 -25.29 -13.30 20.90
#